data_d445f9e1c60478093e91aa144de1fb17
#
_entry.id   d445f9e1c60478093e91aa144de1fb17
#
_cell.length_a   1.000
_cell.length_b   1.000
_cell.length_c   1.000
_cell.angle_alpha   90.00
_cell.angle_beta   90.00
_cell.angle_gamma   90.00
#
_symmetry.space_group_name_H-M   'P 1'
#
loop_
_entity.id
_entity.type
_entity.pdbx_description
1 polymer ?
#
loop_
_entity_poly.entity_id
_entity_poly.type
_entity_poly.pdbx_seq_one_letter_code
_entity_poly.pdbx_strand_id
1 'polypeptide(L)'
;MDLQESSVKNLVTKVKQDLLASSQVDVYSLVPPSPYDTAWLSMVSNPQQSDQPLFQGCLDWVLQHQNRGGSWGENIAHPTIECLTSTLACIVALTTWNVGHDAIQKGLAFIHGNTERILEEQNGSFPEWFAIVFPAMIELAETKGLHVYFSKELVEQVFLKRQEILQTCRLVSGCGQRQYYPALMLKYLEDGLIQSPSAIAYAFMKTGNKEFLVKLNSIVQTCGYGVPAVYPLDEDLVKILLINQIETLGLAEHFTEEITSLLAQVYRSYISCKEPKSMAKNAMPLQLYKHSLAFRLLRLHGYRVSPRKFCRFLEDEDIVTYIEEHHELFLSAMYNVYRATDVTFTGENQLEDARAFSRRILEKETMKDCTNLVRPISMTNLQGQIKHELSIPWLARLDHLEHRRCIERKETLSPWTGNSLSYRLLSCQSNAMLVQLAIENYTLRQSIFRNELKELERWSKEMGLADMGFARQKTTYCHFAVASTASNSSLSDVRLAVVKSAILVTVADDFFDTEGSMDELEALANAVNRWESKGLTGHGKTIFNALKDFVDEISGKFFNKNGYDIKAYLQDLWCQTFASWLKEAEWSRNGHAPSTVEYLQVATSSIASHTILLPAAFLLNPPPEIDILKKRQPLTNSLMLLTRLLNEIKSYQKEQEEGKPNLVLLYMKENPNLGVEESIAIVQKTLDEKKKEFLELALSSNEMPEACKQLHLHCLKAFQMFFNSTNAFDSPTELLADINKAIFDPLRVEDVQGSFMPLNSLQNTLGLKKDKSLASHGKSHYSSSKPCNGFFKSTCAIKVQGNSRKDLVTKPFSRILSLEMRNPTIYTTFSKPKAYIY
;
A
#
# COMPACT_ATOMS: atom_id res chain seq x y z
N MET A 1 -9.72 19.44 17.94
CA MET A 1 -10.38 18.36 17.21
C MET A 1 -11.44 18.89 16.25
N ASP A 2 -12.44 19.62 16.71
CA ASP A 2 -13.56 20.12 15.87
C ASP A 2 -13.11 20.94 14.65
N LEU A 3 -12.07 21.79 14.79
CA LEU A 3 -11.51 22.56 13.68
C LEU A 3 -10.78 21.65 12.65
N GLN A 4 -10.09 20.61 13.11
CA GLN A 4 -9.40 19.67 12.21
C GLN A 4 -10.42 18.79 11.46
N GLU A 5 -11.46 18.33 12.14
CA GLU A 5 -12.53 17.56 11.54
C GLU A 5 -13.30 18.38 10.49
N SER A 6 -13.58 19.66 10.79
CA SER A 6 -14.19 20.58 9.84
C SER A 6 -13.30 20.81 8.60
N SER A 7 -11.99 20.95 8.80
CA SER A 7 -11.02 21.11 7.70
C SER A 7 -11.02 19.89 6.78
N VAL A 8 -10.93 18.68 7.35
CA VAL A 8 -11.00 17.42 6.59
C VAL A 8 -12.30 17.31 5.80
N LYS A 9 -13.46 17.58 6.41
CA LYS A 9 -14.78 17.56 5.74
C LYS A 9 -14.83 18.53 4.55
N ASN A 10 -14.30 19.74 4.71
CA ASN A 10 -14.26 20.74 3.66
C ASN A 10 -13.36 20.29 2.49
N LEU A 11 -12.19 19.70 2.79
CA LEU A 11 -11.31 19.16 1.76
C LEU A 11 -11.94 17.98 1.03
N VAL A 12 -12.60 17.05 1.75
CA VAL A 12 -13.34 15.93 1.14
C VAL A 12 -14.38 16.46 0.17
N THR A 13 -15.19 17.44 0.58
CA THR A 13 -16.20 18.04 -0.29
C THR A 13 -15.58 18.63 -1.55
N LYS A 14 -14.48 19.36 -1.41
CA LYS A 14 -13.77 19.96 -2.54
C LYS A 14 -13.19 18.92 -3.47
N VAL A 15 -12.52 17.88 -2.93
CA VAL A 15 -11.98 16.77 -3.73
C VAL A 15 -13.09 16.03 -4.48
N LYS A 16 -14.24 15.77 -3.84
CA LYS A 16 -15.41 15.16 -4.50
C LYS A 16 -15.94 16.05 -5.63
N GLN A 17 -16.02 17.34 -5.44
CA GLN A 17 -16.46 18.29 -6.48
C GLN A 17 -15.49 18.35 -7.65
N ASP A 18 -14.20 18.39 -7.40
CA ASP A 18 -13.18 18.56 -8.42
C ASP A 18 -12.85 17.26 -9.21
N LEU A 19 -12.92 16.09 -8.56
CA LEU A 19 -12.53 14.82 -9.16
C LEU A 19 -13.70 13.90 -9.53
N LEU A 20 -14.86 14.04 -8.86
CA LEU A 20 -15.92 13.04 -8.85
C LEU A 20 -17.31 13.66 -9.08
N ALA A 21 -17.37 14.90 -9.59
CA ALA A 21 -18.56 15.76 -9.62
C ALA A 21 -19.73 15.25 -10.47
N SER A 22 -19.58 14.16 -11.22
CA SER A 22 -20.66 13.55 -11.99
C SER A 22 -20.95 12.12 -11.55
N SER A 23 -22.17 11.67 -11.73
CA SER A 23 -22.56 10.27 -11.51
C SER A 23 -21.77 9.27 -12.38
N GLN A 24 -21.01 9.77 -13.35
CA GLN A 24 -19.98 9.07 -14.12
C GLN A 24 -18.68 9.88 -14.01
N VAL A 25 -17.68 9.27 -13.42
CA VAL A 25 -16.33 9.87 -13.35
C VAL A 25 -15.83 10.07 -14.77
N ASP A 26 -15.58 11.32 -15.14
CA ASP A 26 -14.93 11.62 -16.41
C ASP A 26 -13.44 11.25 -16.33
N VAL A 27 -13.10 10.07 -16.83
CA VAL A 27 -11.73 9.55 -16.77
C VAL A 27 -10.73 10.43 -17.55
N TYR A 28 -11.19 11.18 -18.54
CA TYR A 28 -10.33 12.09 -19.31
C TYR A 28 -9.94 13.32 -18.52
N SER A 29 -10.76 13.78 -17.59
CA SER A 29 -10.40 14.87 -16.67
C SER A 29 -9.37 14.45 -15.61
N LEU A 30 -9.23 13.15 -15.35
CA LEU A 30 -8.27 12.60 -14.38
C LEU A 30 -6.85 12.45 -14.94
N VAL A 31 -6.70 12.42 -16.27
CA VAL A 31 -5.40 12.25 -16.92
C VAL A 31 -4.87 13.63 -17.39
N PRO A 32 -3.67 14.03 -16.96
CA PRO A 32 -3.15 15.33 -17.36
C PRO A 32 -2.93 15.41 -18.86
N PRO A 33 -3.23 16.56 -19.48
CA PRO A 33 -2.92 16.78 -20.88
C PRO A 33 -1.42 16.64 -21.19
N SER A 34 -1.11 16.09 -22.34
CA SER A 34 0.25 16.04 -22.90
C SER A 34 0.53 17.30 -23.69
N PRO A 35 1.47 18.16 -23.27
CA PRO A 35 1.82 19.33 -24.06
C PRO A 35 2.41 18.96 -25.42
N TYR A 36 3.14 17.83 -25.48
CA TYR A 36 3.68 17.32 -26.74
C TYR A 36 2.58 17.00 -27.76
N ASP A 37 1.58 16.19 -27.34
CA ASP A 37 0.50 15.77 -28.23
C ASP A 37 -0.44 16.94 -28.56
N THR A 38 -0.71 17.84 -27.61
CA THR A 38 -1.49 19.05 -27.82
C THR A 38 -0.82 19.98 -28.83
N ALA A 39 0.50 20.14 -28.75
CA ALA A 39 1.27 20.92 -29.71
C ALA A 39 1.18 20.34 -31.13
N TRP A 40 1.26 19.02 -31.30
CA TRP A 40 1.09 18.36 -32.60
C TRP A 40 -0.30 18.57 -33.18
N LEU A 41 -1.37 18.51 -32.39
CA LEU A 41 -2.71 18.83 -32.88
C LEU A 41 -2.83 20.29 -33.28
N SER A 42 -2.22 21.21 -32.54
CA SER A 42 -2.24 22.62 -32.86
C SER A 42 -1.49 22.98 -34.17
N MET A 43 -0.56 22.11 -34.61
CA MET A 43 0.15 22.28 -35.89
C MET A 43 -0.65 21.86 -37.13
N VAL A 44 -1.79 21.19 -36.95
CA VAL A 44 -2.65 20.75 -38.06
C VAL A 44 -3.33 21.97 -38.69
N SER A 45 -3.04 22.25 -39.97
CA SER A 45 -3.66 23.34 -40.71
C SER A 45 -5.12 23.03 -41.08
N ASN A 46 -5.94 24.06 -41.11
CA ASN A 46 -7.30 23.96 -41.58
C ASN A 46 -7.31 23.69 -43.11
N PRO A 47 -7.91 22.61 -43.61
CA PRO A 47 -7.96 22.31 -45.03
C PRO A 47 -8.63 23.40 -45.90
N GLN A 48 -9.49 24.25 -45.30
CA GLN A 48 -10.19 25.33 -45.99
C GLN A 48 -9.44 26.68 -45.92
N GLN A 49 -8.62 26.87 -44.88
CA GLN A 49 -7.85 28.06 -44.60
C GLN A 49 -6.47 27.66 -44.09
N SER A 50 -5.53 27.41 -45.00
CA SER A 50 -4.23 26.83 -44.69
C SER A 50 -3.32 27.70 -43.79
N ASP A 51 -3.65 28.96 -43.62
CA ASP A 51 -2.99 29.96 -42.76
C ASP A 51 -3.50 29.94 -41.29
N GLN A 52 -4.46 29.08 -40.98
CA GLN A 52 -5.03 28.93 -39.64
C GLN A 52 -4.95 27.49 -39.12
N PRO A 53 -4.77 27.29 -37.82
CA PRO A 53 -4.82 25.96 -37.25
C PRO A 53 -6.25 25.40 -37.32
N LEU A 54 -6.35 24.09 -37.58
CA LEU A 54 -7.65 23.39 -37.54
C LEU A 54 -8.22 23.35 -36.10
N PHE A 55 -7.34 23.19 -35.09
CA PHE A 55 -7.69 23.13 -33.68
C PHE A 55 -7.13 24.35 -32.95
N GLN A 56 -7.74 25.51 -33.18
CA GLN A 56 -7.30 26.79 -32.56
C GLN A 56 -7.21 26.66 -31.00
N GLY A 57 -8.18 26.01 -30.37
CA GLY A 57 -8.16 25.86 -28.92
C GLY A 57 -6.97 25.05 -28.38
N CYS A 58 -6.38 24.13 -29.19
CA CYS A 58 -5.14 23.45 -28.81
C CYS A 58 -3.93 24.45 -28.86
N LEU A 59 -3.91 25.36 -29.78
CA LEU A 59 -2.89 26.42 -29.84
C LEU A 59 -3.02 27.39 -28.68
N ASP A 60 -4.25 27.79 -28.36
CA ASP A 60 -4.54 28.65 -27.20
C ASP A 60 -4.16 27.96 -25.91
N TRP A 61 -4.40 26.62 -25.79
CA TRP A 61 -3.96 25.84 -24.65
C TRP A 61 -2.43 25.86 -24.50
N VAL A 62 -1.67 25.68 -25.58
CA VAL A 62 -0.20 25.74 -25.56
C VAL A 62 0.27 27.12 -25.09
N LEU A 63 -0.33 28.22 -25.55
CA LEU A 63 0.00 29.58 -25.09
C LEU A 63 -0.23 29.82 -23.61
N GLN A 64 -1.30 29.23 -23.06
CA GLN A 64 -1.72 29.45 -21.66
C GLN A 64 -0.99 28.56 -20.65
N HIS A 65 -0.39 27.43 -21.05
CA HIS A 65 0.15 26.42 -20.15
C HIS A 65 1.68 26.34 -20.12
N GLN A 66 2.37 27.44 -20.46
CA GLN A 66 3.82 27.55 -20.26
C GLN A 66 4.15 27.74 -18.77
N ASN A 67 5.07 26.96 -18.24
CA ASN A 67 5.59 27.11 -16.88
C ASN A 67 6.40 28.43 -16.73
N ARG A 68 6.47 28.95 -15.52
CA ARG A 68 7.25 30.17 -15.23
C ARG A 68 8.72 30.07 -15.66
N GLY A 69 9.31 28.85 -15.61
CA GLY A 69 10.66 28.57 -16.06
C GLY A 69 10.84 28.42 -17.57
N GLY A 70 9.80 28.65 -18.38
CA GLY A 70 9.83 28.60 -19.83
C GLY A 70 9.55 27.22 -20.44
N SER A 71 9.47 26.15 -19.68
CA SER A 71 9.16 24.82 -20.16
C SER A 71 7.66 24.58 -20.32
N TRP A 72 7.30 23.54 -21.09
CA TRP A 72 5.99 22.90 -21.04
C TRP A 72 6.15 21.49 -20.48
N GLY A 73 5.19 21.06 -19.72
CA GLY A 73 5.17 19.79 -19.02
C GLY A 73 4.89 19.98 -17.54
N GLU A 74 5.17 18.96 -16.74
CA GLU A 74 4.98 19.08 -15.30
C GLU A 74 5.91 20.14 -14.69
N ASN A 75 5.34 20.94 -13.78
CA ASN A 75 6.11 21.93 -13.03
C ASN A 75 6.86 21.22 -11.88
N ILE A 76 7.92 20.50 -12.25
CA ILE A 76 8.76 19.75 -11.33
C ILE A 76 10.02 20.57 -11.07
N ALA A 77 10.52 20.57 -9.84
CA ALA A 77 11.77 21.24 -9.49
C ALA A 77 12.98 20.72 -10.30
N HIS A 78 12.88 19.47 -10.79
CA HIS A 78 13.89 18.84 -11.64
C HIS A 78 13.26 18.47 -12.98
N PRO A 79 13.43 19.30 -14.04
CA PRO A 79 12.95 19.01 -15.38
C PRO A 79 13.54 17.70 -15.93
N THR A 80 12.70 16.94 -16.63
CA THR A 80 13.05 15.64 -17.22
C THR A 80 13.22 15.72 -18.74
N ILE A 81 13.70 14.63 -19.37
CA ILE A 81 13.78 14.52 -20.84
C ILE A 81 12.43 14.76 -21.54
N GLU A 82 11.30 14.47 -20.85
CA GLU A 82 9.95 14.73 -21.38
C GLU A 82 9.68 16.24 -21.51
N CYS A 83 10.21 17.06 -20.60
CA CYS A 83 10.09 18.52 -20.67
C CYS A 83 10.84 19.07 -21.89
N LEU A 84 11.96 18.46 -22.28
CA LEU A 84 12.72 18.89 -23.49
C LEU A 84 11.90 18.66 -24.76
N THR A 85 11.36 17.45 -24.94
CA THR A 85 10.56 17.12 -26.15
C THR A 85 9.26 17.90 -26.20
N SER A 86 8.58 18.08 -25.07
CA SER A 86 7.34 18.87 -24.99
C SER A 86 7.58 20.35 -25.28
N THR A 87 8.65 20.90 -24.70
CA THR A 87 9.02 22.32 -24.93
C THR A 87 9.36 22.57 -26.39
N LEU A 88 10.17 21.71 -27.03
CA LEU A 88 10.47 21.81 -28.46
C LEU A 88 9.21 21.73 -29.32
N ALA A 89 8.30 20.78 -29.04
CA ALA A 89 7.05 20.66 -29.80
C ALA A 89 6.19 21.93 -29.68
N CYS A 90 6.06 22.48 -28.47
CA CYS A 90 5.30 23.71 -28.22
C CYS A 90 5.93 24.92 -28.94
N ILE A 91 7.26 25.09 -28.89
CA ILE A 91 7.97 26.16 -29.60
C ILE A 91 7.75 26.03 -31.10
N VAL A 92 7.89 24.83 -31.67
CA VAL A 92 7.66 24.57 -33.11
C VAL A 92 6.21 24.91 -33.51
N ALA A 93 5.24 24.53 -32.66
CA ALA A 93 3.84 24.84 -32.91
C ALA A 93 3.57 26.35 -32.93
N LEU A 94 4.08 27.10 -31.95
CA LEU A 94 3.95 28.55 -31.85
C LEU A 94 4.65 29.26 -33.04
N THR A 95 5.82 28.79 -33.44
CA THR A 95 6.57 29.30 -34.58
C THR A 95 5.84 29.02 -35.89
N THR A 96 5.19 27.86 -36.03
CA THR A 96 4.42 27.51 -37.24
C THR A 96 3.32 28.53 -37.51
N TRP A 97 2.71 29.09 -36.49
CA TRP A 97 1.62 30.07 -36.59
C TRP A 97 2.07 31.52 -36.35
N ASN A 98 3.36 31.74 -36.11
CA ASN A 98 3.97 33.05 -35.85
C ASN A 98 3.29 33.78 -34.65
N VAL A 99 3.03 33.08 -33.58
CA VAL A 99 2.39 33.61 -32.36
C VAL A 99 3.23 33.31 -31.10
N GLY A 100 3.00 34.06 -30.04
CA GLY A 100 3.62 33.76 -28.72
C GLY A 100 5.13 33.96 -28.68
N HIS A 101 5.67 35.02 -29.29
CA HIS A 101 7.12 35.29 -29.38
C HIS A 101 7.82 35.25 -28.02
N ASP A 102 7.23 35.83 -26.98
CA ASP A 102 7.79 35.78 -25.62
C ASP A 102 7.85 34.36 -25.05
N ALA A 103 6.85 33.56 -25.37
CA ALA A 103 6.81 32.15 -24.93
C ALA A 103 7.87 31.31 -25.68
N ILE A 104 8.08 31.59 -26.98
CA ILE A 104 9.15 30.96 -27.76
C ILE A 104 10.51 31.30 -27.18
N GLN A 105 10.79 32.56 -26.87
CA GLN A 105 12.06 32.99 -26.27
C GLN A 105 12.32 32.35 -24.90
N LYS A 106 11.32 32.32 -24.04
CA LYS A 106 11.44 31.64 -22.72
C LYS A 106 11.68 30.13 -22.89
N GLY A 107 10.99 29.48 -23.82
CA GLY A 107 11.16 28.07 -24.10
C GLY A 107 12.56 27.75 -24.69
N LEU A 108 13.09 28.59 -25.59
CA LEU A 108 14.46 28.45 -26.08
C LEU A 108 15.49 28.64 -24.96
N ALA A 109 15.30 29.62 -24.08
CA ALA A 109 16.15 29.83 -22.90
C ALA A 109 16.14 28.62 -21.98
N PHE A 110 14.96 28.00 -21.75
CA PHE A 110 14.86 26.76 -20.99
C PHE A 110 15.65 25.62 -21.65
N ILE A 111 15.47 25.39 -22.93
CA ILE A 111 16.18 24.36 -23.71
C ILE A 111 17.69 24.56 -23.60
N HIS A 112 18.19 25.77 -23.88
CA HIS A 112 19.63 26.06 -23.84
C HIS A 112 20.23 25.90 -22.44
N GLY A 113 19.50 26.29 -21.41
CA GLY A 113 20.01 26.26 -20.02
C GLY A 113 19.91 24.90 -19.34
N ASN A 114 19.11 23.95 -19.84
CA ASN A 114 18.82 22.71 -19.09
C ASN A 114 19.15 21.43 -19.86
N THR A 115 19.32 21.47 -21.19
CA THR A 115 19.48 20.23 -21.97
C THR A 115 20.72 19.45 -21.58
N GLU A 116 21.87 20.12 -21.41
CA GLU A 116 23.13 19.43 -21.03
C GLU A 116 22.96 18.69 -19.69
N ARG A 117 22.52 19.40 -18.67
CA ARG A 117 22.29 18.80 -17.34
C ARG A 117 21.30 17.62 -17.39
N ILE A 118 20.17 17.77 -18.11
CA ILE A 118 19.15 16.73 -18.21
C ILE A 118 19.69 15.49 -18.94
N LEU A 119 20.51 15.68 -19.99
CA LEU A 119 21.13 14.56 -20.72
C LEU A 119 22.25 13.90 -19.94
N GLU A 120 23.08 14.67 -19.22
CA GLU A 120 24.11 14.12 -18.33
C GLU A 120 23.51 13.25 -17.23
N GLU A 121 22.38 13.64 -16.63
CA GLU A 121 21.64 12.88 -15.64
C GLU A 121 21.16 11.49 -16.16
N GLN A 122 21.09 11.30 -17.50
CA GLN A 122 20.76 10.00 -18.10
C GLN A 122 21.97 9.06 -18.23
N ASN A 123 23.21 9.52 -18.02
CA ASN A 123 24.44 8.72 -18.13
C ASN A 123 24.54 7.90 -19.44
N GLY A 124 24.13 8.47 -20.56
CA GLY A 124 24.15 7.80 -21.87
C GLY A 124 23.09 6.71 -22.07
N SER A 125 22.24 6.47 -21.08
CA SER A 125 21.13 5.50 -21.19
C SER A 125 19.83 6.23 -21.54
N PHE A 126 19.56 6.38 -22.83
CA PHE A 126 18.35 7.05 -23.31
C PHE A 126 17.23 6.04 -23.64
N PRO A 127 15.98 6.30 -23.19
CA PRO A 127 14.84 5.54 -23.65
C PRO A 127 14.70 5.60 -25.19
N GLU A 128 14.29 4.51 -25.80
CA GLU A 128 14.16 4.41 -27.28
C GLU A 128 13.27 5.50 -27.87
N TRP A 129 12.14 5.80 -27.20
CA TRP A 129 11.24 6.86 -27.65
C TRP A 129 11.93 8.22 -27.66
N PHE A 130 12.73 8.56 -26.65
CA PHE A 130 13.44 9.82 -26.57
C PHE A 130 14.52 9.91 -27.64
N ALA A 131 15.29 8.82 -27.82
CA ALA A 131 16.31 8.75 -28.86
C ALA A 131 15.75 8.93 -30.29
N ILE A 132 14.47 8.62 -30.50
CA ILE A 132 13.77 8.83 -31.78
C ILE A 132 13.14 10.24 -31.84
N VAL A 133 12.40 10.63 -30.81
CA VAL A 133 11.58 11.85 -30.83
C VAL A 133 12.42 13.13 -30.71
N PHE A 134 13.39 13.16 -29.78
CA PHE A 134 14.15 14.38 -29.53
C PHE A 134 14.97 14.85 -30.72
N PRO A 135 15.75 14.00 -31.44
CA PRO A 135 16.40 14.39 -32.69
C PRO A 135 15.44 14.82 -33.78
N ALA A 136 14.29 14.15 -33.93
CA ALA A 136 13.29 14.51 -34.91
C ALA A 136 12.68 15.89 -34.65
N MET A 137 12.48 16.25 -33.35
CA MET A 137 12.00 17.57 -32.97
C MET A 137 13.05 18.67 -33.22
N ILE A 138 14.35 18.39 -33.03
CA ILE A 138 15.45 19.28 -33.37
C ILE A 138 15.45 19.54 -34.88
N GLU A 139 15.43 18.49 -35.68
CA GLU A 139 15.37 18.58 -37.14
C GLU A 139 14.14 19.40 -37.62
N LEU A 140 12.99 19.19 -36.98
CA LEU A 140 11.78 19.96 -37.29
C LEU A 140 11.91 21.44 -36.88
N ALA A 141 12.50 21.75 -35.75
CA ALA A 141 12.74 23.11 -35.27
C ALA A 141 13.67 23.86 -36.25
N GLU A 142 14.75 23.22 -36.70
CA GLU A 142 15.67 23.78 -37.73
C GLU A 142 14.96 24.11 -39.06
N THR A 143 14.06 23.23 -39.54
CA THR A 143 13.26 23.49 -40.73
C THR A 143 12.34 24.72 -40.59
N LYS A 144 12.02 25.11 -39.36
CA LYS A 144 11.23 26.31 -39.04
C LYS A 144 12.09 27.54 -38.71
N GLY A 145 13.39 27.46 -38.92
CA GLY A 145 14.33 28.58 -38.70
C GLY A 145 14.64 28.83 -37.21
N LEU A 146 14.32 27.88 -36.34
CA LEU A 146 14.69 27.93 -34.94
C LEU A 146 16.11 27.40 -34.76
N HIS A 147 17.00 28.24 -34.23
CA HIS A 147 18.36 27.83 -33.91
C HIS A 147 18.42 27.28 -32.49
N VAL A 148 18.58 25.97 -32.36
CA VAL A 148 18.72 25.30 -31.08
C VAL A 148 20.18 24.88 -30.92
N TYR A 149 20.86 25.50 -29.94
CA TYR A 149 22.28 25.24 -29.69
C TYR A 149 22.46 24.25 -28.57
N PHE A 150 23.24 23.21 -28.84
CA PHE A 150 23.58 22.15 -27.87
C PHE A 150 25.09 21.85 -27.89
N SER A 151 25.65 21.32 -26.83
CA SER A 151 26.92 20.64 -26.83
C SER A 151 26.87 19.47 -27.82
N LYS A 152 27.77 19.45 -28.79
CA LYS A 152 27.75 18.42 -29.87
C LYS A 152 27.87 17.01 -29.29
N GLU A 153 28.71 16.83 -28.26
CA GLU A 153 29.07 15.52 -27.72
C GLU A 153 27.90 14.77 -27.08
N LEU A 154 27.06 15.46 -26.30
CA LEU A 154 25.89 14.83 -25.64
C LEU A 154 24.75 14.54 -26.61
N VAL A 155 24.50 15.45 -27.54
CA VAL A 155 23.46 15.27 -28.55
C VAL A 155 23.85 14.19 -29.56
N GLU A 156 25.14 14.07 -29.91
CA GLU A 156 25.67 13.00 -30.76
C GLU A 156 25.37 11.60 -30.15
N GLN A 157 25.45 11.44 -28.85
CA GLN A 157 25.10 10.15 -28.19
C GLN A 157 23.62 9.79 -28.45
N VAL A 158 22.70 10.73 -28.36
CA VAL A 158 21.27 10.50 -28.64
C VAL A 158 21.07 10.15 -30.12
N PHE A 159 21.76 10.85 -31.05
CA PHE A 159 21.71 10.55 -32.50
C PHE A 159 22.31 9.18 -32.82
N LEU A 160 23.41 8.78 -32.18
CA LEU A 160 23.99 7.45 -32.34
C LEU A 160 23.01 6.37 -31.87
N LYS A 161 22.37 6.58 -30.74
CA LYS A 161 21.33 5.64 -30.22
C LYS A 161 20.16 5.52 -31.20
N ARG A 162 19.72 6.65 -31.79
CA ARG A 162 18.71 6.65 -32.87
C ARG A 162 19.16 5.79 -34.06
N GLN A 163 20.42 5.92 -34.49
CA GLN A 163 20.96 5.13 -35.60
C GLN A 163 20.98 3.62 -35.30
N GLU A 164 21.38 3.24 -34.10
CA GLU A 164 21.34 1.83 -33.63
C GLU A 164 19.92 1.27 -33.73
N ILE A 165 18.93 1.96 -33.15
CA ILE A 165 17.52 1.58 -33.17
C ILE A 165 17.02 1.43 -34.63
N LEU A 166 17.33 2.39 -35.49
CA LEU A 166 16.92 2.36 -36.89
C LEU A 166 17.62 1.26 -37.71
N GLN A 167 18.85 0.91 -37.38
CA GLN A 167 19.57 -0.24 -37.99
C GLN A 167 18.97 -1.57 -37.58
N THR A 168 18.67 -1.75 -36.29
CA THR A 168 18.03 -2.96 -35.77
C THR A 168 16.65 -3.17 -36.41
N CYS A 169 15.85 -2.13 -36.52
CA CYS A 169 14.56 -2.19 -37.22
C CYS A 169 14.69 -2.56 -38.70
N ARG A 170 15.78 -2.14 -39.40
CA ARG A 170 16.04 -2.49 -40.80
C ARG A 170 16.41 -3.96 -40.96
N LEU A 171 17.20 -4.51 -40.06
CA LEU A 171 17.60 -5.93 -40.07
C LEU A 171 16.40 -6.87 -39.90
N VAL A 172 15.45 -6.48 -39.07
CA VAL A 172 14.21 -7.26 -38.80
C VAL A 172 13.22 -7.19 -39.98
N SER A 173 13.17 -6.05 -40.73
CA SER A 173 12.18 -5.85 -41.79
C SER A 173 12.68 -6.16 -43.20
N GLY A 174 13.96 -6.48 -43.42
CA GLY A 174 14.52 -6.88 -44.74
C GLY A 174 14.42 -5.84 -45.84
N CYS A 175 14.12 -4.56 -45.56
CA CYS A 175 13.84 -3.50 -46.55
C CYS A 175 14.81 -2.34 -46.51
N GLY A 176 15.42 -2.10 -47.61
CA GLY A 176 16.55 -1.19 -47.85
C GLY A 176 16.27 0.23 -48.24
N GLN A 177 15.20 0.94 -47.87
CA GLN A 177 14.99 2.32 -48.27
C GLN A 177 14.41 3.26 -47.21
N ARG A 178 14.95 4.50 -47.13
CA ARG A 178 14.55 5.58 -46.20
C ARG A 178 13.07 6.01 -46.27
N GLN A 179 12.34 5.62 -47.31
CA GLN A 179 10.93 5.99 -47.55
C GLN A 179 9.90 5.07 -46.83
N TYR A 180 10.34 3.95 -46.22
CA TYR A 180 9.45 2.92 -45.69
C TYR A 180 8.95 3.23 -44.27
N TYR A 181 9.67 4.03 -43.50
CA TYR A 181 9.30 4.31 -42.09
C TYR A 181 7.95 5.05 -41.96
N PRO A 182 7.66 6.07 -42.78
CA PRO A 182 6.33 6.69 -42.80
C PRO A 182 5.20 5.74 -43.20
N ALA A 183 5.46 4.88 -44.21
CA ALA A 183 4.46 3.92 -44.70
C ALA A 183 4.15 2.79 -43.69
N LEU A 184 5.16 2.30 -42.98
CA LEU A 184 4.98 1.29 -41.92
C LEU A 184 4.27 1.89 -40.71
N MET A 185 4.63 3.11 -40.30
CA MET A 185 3.93 3.87 -39.24
C MET A 185 2.46 4.13 -39.66
N LEU A 186 2.20 4.49 -40.92
CA LEU A 186 0.85 4.69 -41.42
C LEU A 186 0.03 3.40 -41.38
N LYS A 187 0.62 2.26 -41.72
CA LYS A 187 -0.04 0.94 -41.62
C LYS A 187 -0.37 0.60 -40.18
N TYR A 188 0.55 0.81 -39.24
CA TYR A 188 0.28 0.60 -37.80
C TYR A 188 -0.77 1.55 -37.25
N LEU A 189 -0.87 2.78 -37.76
CA LEU A 189 -1.93 3.73 -37.40
C LEU A 189 -3.29 3.30 -37.98
N GLU A 190 -3.31 2.81 -39.24
CA GLU A 190 -4.51 2.29 -39.91
C GLU A 190 -5.02 1.02 -39.20
N ASP A 191 -4.10 0.13 -38.80
CA ASP A 191 -4.42 -1.08 -38.02
C ASP A 191 -4.83 -0.78 -36.57
N GLY A 192 -4.87 0.49 -36.13
CA GLY A 192 -5.26 0.89 -34.79
C GLY A 192 -4.23 0.55 -33.68
N LEU A 193 -3.02 0.18 -34.07
CA LEU A 193 -1.94 -0.20 -33.15
C LEU A 193 -1.24 1.00 -32.50
N ILE A 194 -1.37 2.20 -33.06
CA ILE A 194 -0.81 3.44 -32.54
C ILE A 194 -1.95 4.31 -31.99
N GLN A 195 -1.90 4.57 -30.70
CA GLN A 195 -2.90 5.35 -29.96
C GLN A 195 -2.43 6.77 -29.57
N SER A 196 -1.30 7.24 -30.14
CA SER A 196 -0.75 8.58 -29.86
C SER A 196 -1.47 9.64 -30.71
N PRO A 197 -2.07 10.68 -30.10
CA PRO A 197 -2.67 11.79 -30.82
C PRO A 197 -1.69 12.54 -31.74
N SER A 198 -0.43 12.73 -31.31
CA SER A 198 0.63 13.34 -32.12
C SER A 198 0.95 12.53 -33.39
N ALA A 199 0.98 11.19 -33.27
CA ALA A 199 1.21 10.32 -34.41
C ALA A 199 0.04 10.39 -35.42
N ILE A 200 -1.21 10.44 -34.94
CA ILE A 200 -2.40 10.62 -35.80
C ILE A 200 -2.37 11.99 -36.49
N ALA A 201 -2.00 13.05 -35.76
CA ALA A 201 -1.85 14.41 -36.31
C ALA A 201 -0.79 14.44 -37.39
N TYR A 202 0.39 13.86 -37.15
CA TYR A 202 1.46 13.77 -38.16
C TYR A 202 1.01 12.98 -39.39
N ALA A 203 0.35 11.84 -39.22
CA ALA A 203 -0.16 11.03 -40.32
C ALA A 203 -1.17 11.83 -41.18
N PHE A 204 -2.11 12.53 -40.53
CA PHE A 204 -3.05 13.40 -41.24
C PHE A 204 -2.34 14.50 -42.05
N MET A 205 -1.39 15.20 -41.45
CA MET A 205 -0.62 16.27 -42.14
C MET A 205 0.16 15.73 -43.33
N LYS A 206 0.61 14.48 -43.32
CA LYS A 206 1.37 13.84 -44.43
C LYS A 206 0.49 13.26 -45.51
N THR A 207 -0.69 12.75 -45.17
CA THR A 207 -1.52 11.95 -46.13
C THR A 207 -2.81 12.63 -46.51
N GLY A 208 -3.32 13.56 -45.71
CA GLY A 208 -4.66 14.13 -45.89
C GLY A 208 -5.81 13.12 -45.68
N ASN A 209 -5.54 11.90 -45.15
CA ASN A 209 -6.55 10.87 -45.03
C ASN A 209 -7.66 11.30 -44.04
N LYS A 210 -8.91 11.25 -44.52
CA LYS A 210 -10.09 11.69 -43.78
C LYS A 210 -10.36 10.86 -42.52
N GLU A 211 -9.92 9.59 -42.44
CA GLU A 211 -10.07 8.77 -41.27
C GLU A 211 -9.28 9.30 -40.08
N PHE A 212 -8.07 9.78 -40.31
CA PHE A 212 -7.28 10.45 -39.27
C PHE A 212 -7.93 11.74 -38.81
N LEU A 213 -8.55 12.50 -39.70
CA LEU A 213 -9.29 13.71 -39.36
C LEU A 213 -10.48 13.39 -38.42
N VAL A 214 -11.22 12.32 -38.73
CA VAL A 214 -12.35 11.87 -37.89
C VAL A 214 -11.82 11.51 -36.49
N LYS A 215 -10.70 10.78 -36.42
CA LYS A 215 -10.07 10.44 -35.12
C LYS A 215 -9.63 11.69 -34.36
N LEU A 216 -8.97 12.65 -35.01
CA LEU A 216 -8.55 13.92 -34.39
C LEU A 216 -9.73 14.74 -33.85
N ASN A 217 -10.81 14.83 -34.61
CA ASN A 217 -12.04 15.49 -34.15
C ASN A 217 -12.63 14.77 -32.94
N SER A 218 -12.66 13.43 -32.95
CA SER A 218 -13.12 12.64 -31.79
C SER A 218 -12.27 12.92 -30.55
N ILE A 219 -10.93 12.99 -30.69
CA ILE A 219 -10.03 13.30 -29.58
C ILE A 219 -10.38 14.67 -28.97
N VAL A 220 -10.48 15.70 -29.78
CA VAL A 220 -10.76 17.07 -29.31
C VAL A 220 -12.17 17.18 -28.70
N GLN A 221 -13.16 16.48 -29.29
CA GLN A 221 -14.52 16.46 -28.75
C GLN A 221 -14.59 15.77 -27.38
N THR A 222 -13.80 14.70 -27.18
CA THR A 222 -13.81 13.92 -25.93
C THR A 222 -12.93 14.57 -24.86
N CYS A 223 -11.72 15.03 -25.20
CA CYS A 223 -10.71 15.47 -24.24
C CYS A 223 -10.65 16.99 -24.08
N GLY A 224 -11.39 17.75 -24.91
CA GLY A 224 -11.20 19.20 -25.02
C GLY A 224 -9.88 19.55 -25.72
N TYR A 225 -9.36 20.73 -25.41
CA TYR A 225 -8.19 21.28 -26.11
C TYR A 225 -6.83 20.88 -25.53
N GLY A 226 -6.79 20.34 -24.33
CA GLY A 226 -5.62 19.67 -23.76
C GLY A 226 -5.75 18.17 -23.93
N VAL A 227 -5.05 17.56 -24.89
CA VAL A 227 -5.22 16.14 -25.19
C VAL A 227 -4.24 15.26 -24.43
N PRO A 228 -4.62 14.04 -24.00
CA PRO A 228 -3.74 13.12 -23.33
C PRO A 228 -2.70 12.51 -24.28
N ALA A 229 -1.66 11.89 -23.73
CA ALA A 229 -0.63 11.21 -24.53
C ALA A 229 -1.12 9.93 -25.24
N VAL A 230 -2.22 9.36 -24.78
CA VAL A 230 -2.82 8.12 -25.31
C VAL A 230 -4.32 8.32 -25.51
N TYR A 231 -4.84 7.88 -26.65
CA TYR A 231 -6.27 7.89 -26.94
C TYR A 231 -6.66 6.69 -27.81
N PRO A 232 -7.75 5.96 -27.49
CA PRO A 232 -8.59 6.14 -26.28
C PRO A 232 -7.86 5.70 -25.01
N LEU A 233 -8.29 6.27 -23.87
CA LEU A 233 -7.80 5.84 -22.56
C LEU A 233 -8.36 4.47 -22.19
N ASP A 234 -7.55 3.68 -21.48
CA ASP A 234 -8.05 2.50 -20.78
C ASP A 234 -8.77 2.95 -19.51
N GLU A 235 -10.09 3.14 -19.62
CA GLU A 235 -10.92 3.66 -18.54
C GLU A 235 -10.84 2.81 -17.27
N ASP A 236 -10.84 1.47 -17.41
CA ASP A 236 -10.77 0.59 -16.26
C ASP A 236 -9.42 0.75 -15.54
N LEU A 237 -8.33 0.91 -16.31
CA LEU A 237 -7.01 1.18 -15.74
C LEU A 237 -7.00 2.49 -14.94
N VAL A 238 -7.58 3.56 -15.49
CA VAL A 238 -7.67 4.86 -14.81
C VAL A 238 -8.48 4.73 -13.51
N LYS A 239 -9.62 4.04 -13.56
CA LYS A 239 -10.49 3.80 -12.39
C LYS A 239 -9.76 3.03 -11.28
N ILE A 240 -9.10 1.91 -11.61
CA ILE A 240 -8.38 1.11 -10.60
C ILE A 240 -7.17 1.84 -10.02
N LEU A 241 -6.49 2.67 -10.82
CA LEU A 241 -5.39 3.49 -10.33
C LEU A 241 -5.88 4.55 -9.34
N LEU A 242 -7.00 5.22 -9.64
CA LEU A 242 -7.62 6.18 -8.71
C LEU A 242 -8.02 5.53 -7.39
N ILE A 243 -8.71 4.38 -7.45
CA ILE A 243 -9.09 3.63 -6.24
C ILE A 243 -7.85 3.27 -5.42
N ASN A 244 -6.86 2.65 -6.08
CA ASN A 244 -5.62 2.26 -5.40
C ASN A 244 -4.90 3.47 -4.77
N GLN A 245 -4.93 4.64 -5.39
CA GLN A 245 -4.34 5.85 -4.82
C GLN A 245 -5.11 6.34 -3.59
N ILE A 246 -6.44 6.39 -3.65
CA ILE A 246 -7.29 6.77 -2.52
C ILE A 246 -7.07 5.84 -1.33
N GLU A 247 -7.03 4.52 -1.55
CA GLU A 247 -6.80 3.53 -0.50
C GLU A 247 -5.38 3.63 0.09
N THR A 248 -4.38 3.74 -0.77
CA THR A 248 -2.97 3.81 -0.33
C THR A 248 -2.67 5.06 0.49
N LEU A 249 -3.38 6.16 0.22
CA LEU A 249 -3.32 7.39 1.02
C LEU A 249 -4.17 7.34 2.30
N GLY A 250 -4.90 6.24 2.54
CA GLY A 250 -5.75 6.07 3.72
C GLY A 250 -7.01 6.92 3.72
N LEU A 251 -7.56 7.19 2.54
CA LEU A 251 -8.73 8.04 2.36
C LEU A 251 -10.03 7.28 2.04
N ALA A 252 -9.99 5.95 1.99
CA ALA A 252 -11.13 5.13 1.56
C ALA A 252 -12.42 5.40 2.33
N GLU A 253 -12.34 5.72 3.63
CA GLU A 253 -13.50 6.04 4.48
C GLU A 253 -14.32 7.21 3.99
N HIS A 254 -13.71 8.16 3.27
CA HIS A 254 -14.38 9.35 2.74
C HIS A 254 -14.98 9.15 1.33
N PHE A 255 -14.61 8.07 0.63
CA PHE A 255 -14.95 7.80 -0.77
C PHE A 255 -15.59 6.42 -0.98
N THR A 256 -16.24 5.86 0.04
CA THR A 256 -16.79 4.50 0.02
C THR A 256 -17.81 4.29 -1.12
N GLU A 257 -18.70 5.25 -1.33
CA GLU A 257 -19.74 5.17 -2.38
C GLU A 257 -19.12 5.22 -3.77
N GLU A 258 -18.15 6.13 -3.97
CA GLU A 258 -17.44 6.30 -5.22
C GLU A 258 -16.60 5.07 -5.56
N ILE A 259 -15.84 4.54 -4.59
CA ILE A 259 -15.05 3.31 -4.75
C ILE A 259 -15.97 2.14 -5.12
N THR A 260 -17.08 1.97 -4.43
CA THR A 260 -18.06 0.90 -4.70
C THR A 260 -18.63 1.01 -6.12
N SER A 261 -19.00 2.22 -6.55
CA SER A 261 -19.51 2.47 -7.89
C SER A 261 -18.49 2.16 -8.99
N LEU A 262 -17.24 2.63 -8.80
CA LEU A 262 -16.16 2.40 -9.75
C LEU A 262 -15.78 0.92 -9.84
N LEU A 263 -15.67 0.23 -8.70
CA LEU A 263 -15.39 -1.21 -8.67
C LEU A 263 -16.49 -2.04 -9.32
N ALA A 264 -17.76 -1.66 -9.17
CA ALA A 264 -18.86 -2.34 -9.86
C ALA A 264 -18.75 -2.20 -11.39
N GLN A 265 -18.26 -1.07 -11.90
CA GLN A 265 -17.99 -0.87 -13.33
C GLN A 265 -16.82 -1.75 -13.79
N VAL A 266 -15.68 -1.68 -13.07
CA VAL A 266 -14.49 -2.51 -13.34
C VAL A 266 -14.83 -4.01 -13.29
N TYR A 267 -15.63 -4.45 -12.32
CA TYR A 267 -16.06 -5.83 -12.22
C TYR A 267 -16.82 -6.30 -13.45
N ARG A 268 -17.80 -5.50 -13.92
CA ARG A 268 -18.55 -5.82 -15.16
C ARG A 268 -17.64 -5.97 -16.37
N SER A 269 -16.69 -5.06 -16.54
CA SER A 269 -15.68 -5.15 -17.60
C SER A 269 -14.74 -6.34 -17.40
N TYR A 270 -14.34 -6.60 -16.17
CA TYR A 270 -13.43 -7.72 -15.84
C TYR A 270 -14.06 -9.08 -16.20
N ILE A 271 -15.34 -9.31 -15.95
CA ILE A 271 -16.00 -10.58 -16.26
C ILE A 271 -16.42 -10.69 -17.73
N SER A 272 -16.79 -9.56 -18.39
CA SER A 272 -17.28 -9.56 -19.77
C SER A 272 -16.18 -9.59 -20.84
N CYS A 273 -14.99 -9.11 -20.52
CA CYS A 273 -13.87 -9.07 -21.45
C CYS A 273 -13.44 -10.49 -21.82
N LYS A 274 -13.62 -10.85 -23.11
CA LYS A 274 -13.11 -12.12 -23.66
C LYS A 274 -11.59 -12.06 -23.68
N GLU A 275 -10.96 -13.13 -23.23
CA GLU A 275 -9.51 -13.25 -23.27
C GLU A 275 -9.02 -13.28 -24.72
N PRO A 276 -8.08 -12.41 -25.11
CA PRO A 276 -7.47 -12.50 -26.44
C PRO A 276 -6.73 -13.84 -26.58
N LYS A 277 -6.85 -14.48 -27.75
CA LYS A 277 -6.17 -15.76 -28.03
C LYS A 277 -4.65 -15.64 -27.98
N SER A 278 -4.11 -14.46 -28.23
CA SER A 278 -2.67 -14.14 -28.16
C SER A 278 -2.53 -12.70 -27.69
N MET A 279 -1.61 -12.47 -26.75
CA MET A 279 -1.30 -11.15 -26.23
C MET A 279 -0.06 -10.60 -26.94
N ALA A 280 -0.14 -9.39 -27.49
CA ALA A 280 1.02 -8.77 -28.10
C ALA A 280 2.08 -8.48 -27.03
N LYS A 281 3.33 -8.89 -27.26
CA LYS A 281 4.44 -8.81 -26.29
C LYS A 281 4.64 -7.40 -25.73
N ASN A 282 4.48 -6.35 -26.54
CA ASN A 282 4.62 -4.96 -26.15
C ASN A 282 3.47 -4.43 -25.26
N ALA A 283 2.27 -4.98 -25.35
CA ALA A 283 1.13 -4.61 -24.50
C ALA A 283 1.05 -5.41 -23.20
N MET A 284 1.80 -6.49 -23.10
CA MET A 284 1.74 -7.46 -22.00
C MET A 284 2.05 -6.86 -20.63
N PRO A 285 3.10 -6.03 -20.43
CA PRO A 285 3.40 -5.46 -19.11
C PRO A 285 2.21 -4.68 -18.54
N LEU A 286 1.56 -3.85 -19.36
CA LEU A 286 0.41 -3.04 -18.94
C LEU A 286 -0.82 -3.90 -18.66
N GLN A 287 -1.06 -4.94 -19.46
CA GLN A 287 -2.19 -5.86 -19.26
C GLN A 287 -2.03 -6.70 -17.98
N LEU A 288 -0.83 -7.21 -17.71
CA LEU A 288 -0.54 -7.92 -16.46
C LEU A 288 -0.70 -6.99 -15.25
N TYR A 289 -0.18 -5.76 -15.35
CA TYR A 289 -0.35 -4.74 -14.32
C TYR A 289 -1.84 -4.47 -14.04
N LYS A 290 -2.62 -4.18 -15.09
CA LYS A 290 -4.05 -3.88 -14.99
C LYS A 290 -4.83 -5.04 -14.35
N HIS A 291 -4.66 -6.25 -14.89
CA HIS A 291 -5.47 -7.38 -14.45
C HIS A 291 -5.11 -7.85 -13.02
N SER A 292 -3.84 -7.81 -12.64
CA SER A 292 -3.43 -8.18 -11.28
C SER A 292 -3.88 -7.15 -10.24
N LEU A 293 -3.79 -5.85 -10.56
CA LEU A 293 -4.28 -4.79 -9.67
C LEU A 293 -5.81 -4.84 -9.56
N ALA A 294 -6.53 -4.99 -10.68
CA ALA A 294 -7.98 -5.13 -10.67
C ALA A 294 -8.44 -6.35 -9.86
N PHE A 295 -7.80 -7.51 -10.05
CA PHE A 295 -8.08 -8.71 -9.28
C PHE A 295 -7.91 -8.49 -7.77
N ARG A 296 -6.79 -7.88 -7.35
CA ARG A 296 -6.54 -7.59 -5.94
C ARG A 296 -7.60 -6.68 -5.34
N LEU A 297 -7.88 -5.54 -5.98
CA LEU A 297 -8.87 -4.57 -5.50
C LEU A 297 -10.28 -5.19 -5.45
N LEU A 298 -10.69 -5.89 -6.49
CA LEU A 298 -11.98 -6.57 -6.52
C LEU A 298 -12.12 -7.59 -5.39
N ARG A 299 -11.10 -8.42 -5.13
CA ARG A 299 -11.14 -9.38 -4.02
C ARG A 299 -11.19 -8.73 -2.66
N LEU A 300 -10.38 -7.69 -2.43
CA LEU A 300 -10.40 -6.95 -1.16
C LEU A 300 -11.76 -6.32 -0.85
N HIS A 301 -12.56 -6.05 -1.89
CA HIS A 301 -13.94 -5.53 -1.78
C HIS A 301 -15.02 -6.61 -1.97
N GLY A 302 -14.70 -7.87 -1.76
CA GLY A 302 -15.69 -8.96 -1.70
C GLY A 302 -16.17 -9.53 -3.04
N TYR A 303 -15.60 -9.11 -4.17
CA TYR A 303 -15.95 -9.67 -5.47
C TYR A 303 -15.25 -11.01 -5.72
N ARG A 304 -16.00 -12.03 -6.12
CA ARG A 304 -15.43 -13.31 -6.57
C ARG A 304 -14.94 -13.20 -8.00
N VAL A 305 -13.63 -13.17 -8.18
CA VAL A 305 -12.97 -13.08 -9.49
C VAL A 305 -11.87 -14.15 -9.61
N SER A 306 -11.71 -14.67 -10.85
CA SER A 306 -10.68 -15.67 -11.15
C SER A 306 -9.31 -15.01 -11.41
N PRO A 307 -8.20 -15.59 -10.92
CA PRO A 307 -6.85 -15.10 -11.21
C PRO A 307 -6.38 -15.41 -12.64
N ARG A 308 -7.09 -16.23 -13.40
CA ARG A 308 -6.67 -16.76 -14.71
C ARG A 308 -6.23 -15.67 -15.68
N LYS A 309 -6.84 -14.49 -15.65
CA LYS A 309 -6.54 -13.39 -16.59
C LYS A 309 -5.10 -12.90 -16.52
N PHE A 310 -4.47 -12.94 -15.35
CA PHE A 310 -3.08 -12.52 -15.19
C PHE A 310 -2.13 -13.66 -14.82
N CYS A 311 -2.62 -14.86 -14.50
CA CYS A 311 -1.78 -16.04 -14.26
C CYS A 311 -1.50 -16.86 -15.52
N ARG A 312 -2.29 -16.69 -16.59
CA ARG A 312 -2.20 -17.48 -17.81
C ARG A 312 -0.83 -17.41 -18.51
N PHE A 313 -0.06 -16.35 -18.31
CA PHE A 313 1.28 -16.26 -18.88
C PHE A 313 2.21 -17.40 -18.44
N LEU A 314 1.93 -18.02 -17.29
CA LEU A 314 2.69 -19.16 -16.78
C LEU A 314 2.44 -20.47 -17.57
N GLU A 315 1.36 -20.53 -18.36
CA GLU A 315 1.03 -21.66 -19.22
C GLU A 315 1.84 -21.69 -20.55
N ASP A 316 2.58 -20.58 -20.84
CA ASP A 316 3.30 -20.36 -22.11
C ASP A 316 4.79 -20.13 -21.85
N GLU A 317 5.64 -21.13 -22.13
CA GLU A 317 7.09 -21.10 -21.88
C GLU A 317 7.80 -19.97 -22.65
N ASP A 318 7.32 -19.63 -23.86
CA ASP A 318 7.89 -18.53 -24.66
C ASP A 318 7.64 -17.19 -24.01
N ILE A 319 6.46 -17.02 -23.37
CA ILE A 319 6.11 -15.81 -22.62
C ILE A 319 6.93 -15.74 -21.34
N VAL A 320 7.04 -16.82 -20.60
CA VAL A 320 7.85 -16.88 -19.38
C VAL A 320 9.31 -16.49 -19.67
N THR A 321 9.91 -17.07 -20.71
CA THR A 321 11.27 -16.75 -21.16
C THR A 321 11.39 -15.27 -21.54
N TYR A 322 10.42 -14.75 -22.30
CA TYR A 322 10.41 -13.34 -22.71
C TYR A 322 10.35 -12.39 -21.50
N ILE A 323 9.54 -12.70 -20.48
CA ILE A 323 9.49 -11.91 -19.24
C ILE A 323 10.83 -11.96 -18.50
N GLU A 324 11.48 -13.12 -18.45
CA GLU A 324 12.79 -13.28 -17.78
C GLU A 324 13.91 -12.51 -18.47
N GLU A 325 13.93 -12.50 -19.80
CA GLU A 325 14.89 -11.76 -20.62
C GLU A 325 14.70 -10.25 -20.54
N HIS A 326 13.44 -9.79 -20.44
CA HIS A 326 13.06 -8.38 -20.43
C HIS A 326 12.50 -7.96 -19.08
N HIS A 327 12.97 -8.56 -17.98
CA HIS A 327 12.40 -8.40 -16.65
C HIS A 327 12.24 -6.94 -16.20
N GLU A 328 13.11 -6.03 -16.63
CA GLU A 328 13.02 -4.60 -16.29
C GLU A 328 11.71 -3.95 -16.77
N LEU A 329 11.22 -4.34 -17.96
CA LEU A 329 9.94 -3.85 -18.49
C LEU A 329 8.74 -4.36 -17.69
N PHE A 330 8.90 -5.48 -16.99
CA PHE A 330 7.84 -6.15 -16.26
C PHE A 330 7.84 -5.86 -14.75
N LEU A 331 8.79 -5.09 -14.21
CA LEU A 331 8.92 -4.89 -12.75
C LEU A 331 7.63 -4.39 -12.09
N SER A 332 6.99 -3.37 -12.65
CA SER A 332 5.71 -2.85 -12.10
C SER A 332 4.59 -3.89 -12.21
N ALA A 333 4.56 -4.65 -13.29
CA ALA A 333 3.58 -5.72 -13.47
C ALA A 333 3.81 -6.85 -12.46
N MET A 334 5.05 -7.34 -12.33
CA MET A 334 5.41 -8.40 -11.39
C MET A 334 5.22 -7.97 -9.93
N TYR A 335 5.46 -6.70 -9.61
CA TYR A 335 5.13 -6.13 -8.30
C TYR A 335 3.63 -6.26 -7.98
N ASN A 336 2.75 -5.93 -8.93
CA ASN A 336 1.31 -6.09 -8.71
C ASN A 336 0.86 -7.55 -8.78
N VAL A 337 1.46 -8.40 -9.61
CA VAL A 337 1.22 -9.85 -9.61
C VAL A 337 1.57 -10.43 -8.24
N TYR A 338 2.73 -10.11 -7.68
CA TYR A 338 3.14 -10.55 -6.35
C TYR A 338 2.12 -10.12 -5.27
N ARG A 339 1.71 -8.85 -5.26
CA ARG A 339 0.70 -8.34 -4.33
C ARG A 339 -0.69 -8.97 -4.53
N ALA A 340 -1.05 -9.31 -5.77
CA ALA A 340 -2.31 -9.98 -6.05
C ALA A 340 -2.37 -11.39 -5.43
N THR A 341 -1.24 -12.04 -5.27
CA THR A 341 -1.16 -13.36 -4.62
C THR A 341 -1.36 -13.33 -3.10
N ASP A 342 -1.33 -12.15 -2.46
CA ASP A 342 -1.62 -12.02 -1.02
C ASP A 342 -3.08 -12.42 -0.68
N VAL A 343 -3.99 -12.35 -1.65
CA VAL A 343 -5.41 -12.68 -1.49
C VAL A 343 -5.76 -14.03 -2.13
N THR A 344 -4.88 -15.01 -2.00
CA THR A 344 -5.06 -16.39 -2.47
C THR A 344 -6.09 -17.13 -1.61
N PHE A 345 -7.02 -17.83 -2.24
CA PHE A 345 -8.00 -18.72 -1.60
C PHE A 345 -7.57 -20.19 -1.68
N THR A 346 -8.29 -21.03 -0.97
CA THR A 346 -8.03 -22.47 -0.95
C THR A 346 -8.12 -23.08 -2.36
N GLY A 347 -7.09 -23.85 -2.75
CA GLY A 347 -7.05 -24.57 -4.04
C GLY A 347 -6.61 -23.74 -5.26
N GLU A 348 -6.19 -22.48 -5.09
CA GLU A 348 -5.72 -21.64 -6.19
C GLU A 348 -4.21 -21.76 -6.43
N ASN A 349 -3.74 -22.95 -6.82
CA ASN A 349 -2.32 -23.28 -7.01
C ASN A 349 -1.64 -22.35 -8.04
N GLN A 350 -2.36 -21.90 -9.06
CA GLN A 350 -1.83 -20.95 -10.05
C GLN A 350 -1.36 -19.62 -9.44
N LEU A 351 -1.94 -19.19 -8.29
CA LEU A 351 -1.47 -18.01 -7.58
C LEU A 351 -0.19 -18.29 -6.79
N GLU A 352 0.02 -19.52 -6.35
CA GLU A 352 1.27 -19.93 -5.70
C GLU A 352 2.43 -19.92 -6.71
N ASP A 353 2.19 -20.44 -7.91
CA ASP A 353 3.15 -20.41 -9.01
C ASP A 353 3.45 -18.96 -9.43
N ALA A 354 2.42 -18.12 -9.54
CA ALA A 354 2.57 -16.68 -9.83
C ALA A 354 3.36 -15.96 -8.74
N ARG A 355 3.16 -16.33 -7.46
CA ARG A 355 3.92 -15.78 -6.34
C ARG A 355 5.40 -16.14 -6.43
N ALA A 356 5.70 -17.42 -6.67
CA ALA A 356 7.07 -17.90 -6.80
C ALA A 356 7.79 -17.25 -7.98
N PHE A 357 7.12 -17.16 -9.14
CA PHE A 357 7.66 -16.54 -10.34
C PHE A 357 7.92 -15.03 -10.15
N SER A 358 6.90 -14.28 -9.74
CA SER A 358 7.01 -12.83 -9.56
C SER A 358 8.04 -12.48 -8.50
N ARG A 359 8.11 -13.22 -7.39
CA ARG A 359 9.13 -13.06 -6.35
C ARG A 359 10.54 -13.20 -6.93
N ARG A 360 10.80 -14.24 -7.71
CA ARG A 360 12.10 -14.50 -8.36
C ARG A 360 12.53 -13.33 -9.26
N ILE A 361 11.58 -12.77 -10.04
CA ILE A 361 11.86 -11.60 -10.89
C ILE A 361 12.18 -10.35 -10.04
N LEU A 362 11.43 -10.11 -8.98
CA LEU A 362 11.61 -8.96 -8.10
C LEU A 362 12.92 -9.05 -7.28
N GLU A 363 13.30 -10.25 -6.83
CA GLU A 363 14.56 -10.48 -6.11
C GLU A 363 15.78 -10.21 -7.00
N LYS A 364 15.74 -10.55 -8.29
CA LYS A 364 16.81 -10.19 -9.25
C LYS A 364 17.11 -8.69 -9.26
N GLU A 365 16.07 -7.87 -9.13
CA GLU A 365 16.22 -6.41 -9.13
C GLU A 365 16.80 -5.88 -7.81
N THR A 366 16.46 -6.48 -6.68
CA THR A 366 16.97 -6.05 -5.36
C THR A 366 18.43 -6.41 -5.14
N MET A 367 18.96 -7.40 -5.86
CA MET A 367 20.37 -7.84 -5.78
C MET A 367 21.31 -7.02 -6.66
N LYS A 368 20.80 -6.17 -7.55
CA LYS A 368 21.65 -5.29 -8.36
C LYS A 368 22.24 -4.19 -7.46
N ASP A 369 23.56 -4.19 -7.30
CA ASP A 369 24.28 -3.17 -6.53
C ASP A 369 24.00 -1.77 -7.08
N CYS A 370 23.48 -0.89 -6.21
CA CYS A 370 23.11 0.49 -6.55
C CYS A 370 24.30 1.42 -6.82
N THR A 371 25.52 0.91 -6.88
CA THR A 371 26.74 1.74 -6.78
C THR A 371 27.15 2.45 -8.06
N ASN A 372 26.61 2.12 -9.25
CA ASN A 372 27.15 2.64 -10.51
C ASN A 372 26.15 3.08 -11.59
N LEU A 373 24.86 3.13 -11.35
CA LEU A 373 23.88 3.57 -12.36
C LEU A 373 22.95 4.63 -11.77
N VAL A 374 23.03 5.85 -12.25
CA VAL A 374 21.99 6.87 -12.00
C VAL A 374 20.72 6.42 -12.72
N ARG A 375 19.76 5.92 -11.95
CA ARG A 375 18.48 5.46 -12.45
C ARG A 375 17.44 6.58 -12.38
N PRO A 376 16.43 6.59 -13.27
CA PRO A 376 15.31 7.52 -13.13
C PRO A 376 14.69 7.44 -11.73
N ILE A 377 14.27 8.58 -11.18
CA ILE A 377 13.66 8.68 -9.83
C ILE A 377 12.47 7.71 -9.67
N SER A 378 11.70 7.50 -10.73
CA SER A 378 10.59 6.54 -10.76
C SER A 378 11.03 5.08 -10.52
N MET A 379 12.22 4.68 -11.00
CA MET A 379 12.77 3.34 -10.76
C MET A 379 13.35 3.17 -9.36
N THR A 380 13.99 4.19 -8.80
CA THR A 380 14.51 4.15 -7.43
C THR A 380 13.38 4.03 -6.42
N ASN A 381 12.27 4.71 -6.65
CA ASN A 381 11.06 4.59 -5.83
C ASN A 381 10.46 3.18 -5.92
N LEU A 382 10.39 2.59 -7.11
CA LEU A 382 9.87 1.24 -7.29
C LEU A 382 10.75 0.18 -6.60
N GLN A 383 12.09 0.32 -6.65
CA GLN A 383 12.99 -0.59 -5.92
C GLN A 383 12.76 -0.55 -4.41
N GLY A 384 12.59 0.65 -3.85
CA GLY A 384 12.27 0.82 -2.44
C GLY A 384 10.93 0.16 -2.05
N GLN A 385 9.93 0.24 -2.94
CA GLN A 385 8.65 -0.44 -2.78
C GLN A 385 8.79 -1.96 -2.86
N ILE A 386 9.51 -2.48 -3.85
CA ILE A 386 9.78 -3.91 -4.02
C ILE A 386 10.48 -4.48 -2.79
N LYS A 387 11.55 -3.82 -2.32
CA LYS A 387 12.29 -4.26 -1.13
C LYS A 387 11.39 -4.33 0.10
N HIS A 388 10.54 -3.33 0.31
CA HIS A 388 9.58 -3.31 1.41
C HIS A 388 8.55 -4.44 1.26
N GLU A 389 7.99 -4.64 0.08
CA GLU A 389 7.00 -5.67 -0.21
C GLU A 389 7.53 -7.08 0.04
N LEU A 390 8.79 -7.35 -0.34
CA LEU A 390 9.43 -8.64 -0.14
C LEU A 390 9.84 -8.89 1.31
N SER A 391 10.08 -7.82 2.11
CA SER A 391 10.59 -7.95 3.48
C SER A 391 9.53 -8.23 4.53
N ILE A 392 8.31 -7.73 4.36
CA ILE A 392 7.22 -7.87 5.34
C ILE A 392 5.96 -8.39 4.64
N PRO A 393 5.42 -9.55 5.04
CA PRO A 393 4.16 -10.08 4.48
C PRO A 393 3.00 -9.08 4.65
N TRP A 394 2.10 -9.02 3.68
CA TRP A 394 0.95 -8.10 3.70
C TRP A 394 0.12 -8.18 4.99
N LEU A 395 -0.15 -9.39 5.49
CA LEU A 395 -0.90 -9.57 6.74
C LEU A 395 -0.17 -9.04 7.98
N ALA A 396 1.17 -8.87 7.92
CA ALA A 396 1.95 -8.30 9.03
C ALA A 396 2.12 -6.77 8.94
N ARG A 397 1.68 -6.15 7.82
CA ARG A 397 1.78 -4.70 7.61
C ARG A 397 0.55 -4.00 8.17
N LEU A 398 0.78 -2.97 8.99
CA LEU A 398 -0.28 -2.16 9.60
C LEU A 398 -0.65 -1.01 8.67
N ASP A 399 -1.93 -0.90 8.31
CA ASP A 399 -2.40 0.01 7.27
C ASP A 399 -2.08 1.49 7.57
N HIS A 400 -2.17 1.91 8.83
CA HIS A 400 -1.86 3.29 9.21
C HIS A 400 -0.38 3.66 8.99
N LEU A 401 0.55 2.73 9.24
CA LEU A 401 1.98 2.93 8.96
C LEU A 401 2.27 2.92 7.45
N GLU A 402 1.56 2.08 6.69
CA GLU A 402 1.67 2.06 5.22
C GLU A 402 1.17 3.38 4.61
N HIS A 403 0.03 3.93 5.10
CA HIS A 403 -0.46 5.24 4.70
C HIS A 403 0.59 6.33 4.98
N ARG A 404 1.20 6.32 6.19
CA ARG A 404 2.28 7.24 6.53
C ARG A 404 3.43 7.16 5.54
N ARG A 405 3.90 5.95 5.25
CA ARG A 405 5.00 5.72 4.31
C ARG A 405 4.71 6.30 2.93
N CYS A 406 3.49 6.09 2.43
CA CYS A 406 3.08 6.62 1.13
C CYS A 406 2.97 8.14 1.11
N ILE A 407 2.44 8.75 2.18
CA ILE A 407 2.32 10.21 2.30
C ILE A 407 3.70 10.86 2.38
N GLU A 408 4.61 10.35 3.22
CA GLU A 408 5.94 10.92 3.44
C GLU A 408 6.83 10.82 2.20
N ARG A 409 6.75 9.72 1.46
CA ARG A 409 7.59 9.49 0.27
C ARG A 409 7.01 10.07 -1.01
N LYS A 410 5.80 10.63 -0.99
CA LYS A 410 5.07 11.06 -2.19
C LYS A 410 5.12 9.98 -3.28
N GLU A 411 4.95 8.73 -2.87
CA GLU A 411 5.02 7.60 -3.80
C GLU A 411 3.92 7.76 -4.86
N THR A 412 4.31 8.14 -6.06
CA THR A 412 3.43 8.14 -7.22
C THR A 412 3.29 6.70 -7.69
N LEU A 413 2.05 6.20 -7.67
CA LEU A 413 1.71 4.83 -8.07
C LEU A 413 1.55 4.69 -9.59
N SER A 414 2.26 5.52 -10.37
CA SER A 414 2.23 5.42 -11.83
C SER A 414 2.89 4.12 -12.28
N PRO A 415 2.22 3.31 -13.11
CA PRO A 415 2.82 2.11 -13.65
C PRO A 415 3.98 2.48 -14.57
N TRP A 416 5.19 2.04 -14.21
CA TRP A 416 6.31 2.11 -15.11
C TRP A 416 6.26 0.89 -16.06
N THR A 417 6.12 1.14 -17.36
CA THR A 417 5.99 0.08 -18.36
C THR A 417 7.16 0.07 -19.35
N GLY A 418 8.28 0.71 -19.01
CA GLY A 418 9.43 0.82 -19.88
C GLY A 418 9.33 1.91 -20.95
N ASN A 419 8.13 2.44 -21.18
CA ASN A 419 7.88 3.58 -22.05
C ASN A 419 7.61 4.81 -21.18
N SER A 420 8.09 5.99 -21.64
CA SER A 420 7.88 7.29 -20.96
C SER A 420 6.42 7.71 -20.84
N LEU A 421 5.55 7.12 -21.64
CA LEU A 421 4.10 7.29 -21.57
C LEU A 421 3.53 6.47 -20.41
N SER A 422 4.03 6.74 -19.18
CA SER A 422 3.35 6.28 -18.00
C SER A 422 1.98 6.96 -17.93
N TYR A 423 0.93 6.19 -17.65
CA TYR A 423 -0.36 6.76 -17.27
C TYR A 423 -0.17 7.55 -15.98
N ARG A 424 0.15 8.84 -16.13
CA ARG A 424 0.14 9.73 -14.97
C ARG A 424 -1.30 10.03 -14.63
N LEU A 425 -1.72 9.56 -13.48
CA LEU A 425 -3.02 9.89 -12.94
C LEU A 425 -2.93 11.24 -12.25
N LEU A 426 -3.93 12.06 -12.51
CA LEU A 426 -4.17 13.35 -11.87
C LEU A 426 -3.20 14.46 -12.28
N SER A 427 -3.75 15.63 -12.53
CA SER A 427 -2.96 16.86 -12.62
C SER A 427 -2.19 17.06 -11.31
N CYS A 428 -1.06 17.75 -11.35
CA CYS A 428 -0.29 18.09 -10.15
C CYS A 428 -1.16 18.74 -9.06
N GLN A 429 -2.17 19.52 -9.45
CA GLN A 429 -3.08 20.19 -8.53
C GLN A 429 -4.04 19.21 -7.84
N SER A 430 -4.64 18.29 -8.58
CA SER A 430 -5.57 17.28 -8.03
C SER A 430 -4.84 16.28 -7.13
N ASN A 431 -3.62 15.89 -7.52
CA ASN A 431 -2.77 15.06 -6.67
C ASN A 431 -2.35 15.80 -5.39
N ALA A 432 -2.00 17.07 -5.47
CA ALA A 432 -1.66 17.89 -4.31
C ALA A 432 -2.83 18.00 -3.32
N MET A 433 -4.07 18.13 -3.80
CA MET A 433 -5.26 18.16 -2.94
C MET A 433 -5.51 16.82 -2.24
N LEU A 434 -5.35 15.70 -2.92
CA LEU A 434 -5.46 14.37 -2.29
C LEU A 434 -4.37 14.16 -1.24
N VAL A 435 -3.13 14.56 -1.53
CA VAL A 435 -2.03 14.48 -0.55
C VAL A 435 -2.28 15.40 0.64
N GLN A 436 -2.78 16.63 0.41
CA GLN A 436 -3.14 17.54 1.50
C GLN A 436 -4.25 16.94 2.38
N LEU A 437 -5.30 16.40 1.77
CA LEU A 437 -6.36 15.69 2.50
C LEU A 437 -5.80 14.52 3.31
N ALA A 438 -4.89 13.73 2.73
CA ALA A 438 -4.26 12.61 3.41
C ALA A 438 -3.43 13.07 4.63
N ILE A 439 -2.68 14.15 4.52
CA ILE A 439 -1.91 14.74 5.63
C ILE A 439 -2.85 15.19 6.76
N GLU A 440 -3.92 15.90 6.43
CA GLU A 440 -4.85 16.40 7.45
C GLU A 440 -5.63 15.25 8.11
N ASN A 441 -6.08 14.27 7.32
CA ASN A 441 -6.77 13.08 7.83
C ASN A 441 -5.86 12.25 8.74
N TYR A 442 -4.60 12.03 8.35
CA TYR A 442 -3.63 11.32 9.16
C TYR A 442 -3.37 12.03 10.50
N THR A 443 -3.21 13.36 10.46
CA THR A 443 -2.98 14.20 11.65
C THR A 443 -4.18 14.17 12.59
N LEU A 444 -5.40 14.20 12.05
CA LEU A 444 -6.64 14.04 12.82
C LEU A 444 -6.67 12.68 13.52
N ARG A 445 -6.40 11.59 12.80
CA ARG A 445 -6.35 10.24 13.38
C ARG A 445 -5.33 10.15 14.52
N GLN A 446 -4.13 10.70 14.36
CA GLN A 446 -3.14 10.75 15.45
C GLN A 446 -3.65 11.51 16.68
N SER A 447 -4.41 12.57 16.49
CA SER A 447 -5.02 13.32 17.60
C SER A 447 -6.06 12.49 18.32
N ILE A 448 -6.89 11.74 17.60
CA ILE A 448 -7.87 10.79 18.16
C ILE A 448 -7.15 9.71 18.94
N PHE A 449 -6.13 9.08 18.38
CA PHE A 449 -5.38 7.99 19.02
C PHE A 449 -4.70 8.40 20.31
N ARG A 450 -4.14 9.61 20.39
CA ARG A 450 -3.58 10.14 21.63
C ARG A 450 -4.63 10.34 22.72
N ASN A 451 -5.84 10.74 22.35
CA ASN A 451 -6.94 10.91 23.31
C ASN A 451 -7.47 9.56 23.79
N GLU A 452 -7.64 8.60 22.88
CA GLU A 452 -8.03 7.23 23.22
C GLU A 452 -7.03 6.58 24.18
N LEU A 453 -5.72 6.75 23.90
CA LEU A 453 -4.68 6.18 24.78
C LEU A 453 -4.75 6.76 26.19
N LYS A 454 -4.95 8.06 26.35
CA LYS A 454 -5.15 8.71 27.67
C LYS A 454 -6.40 8.18 28.39
N GLU A 455 -7.47 7.95 27.65
CA GLU A 455 -8.70 7.36 28.20
C GLU A 455 -8.47 5.93 28.70
N LEU A 456 -7.78 5.11 27.93
CA LEU A 456 -7.43 3.74 28.27
C LEU A 456 -6.51 3.65 29.50
N GLU A 457 -5.50 4.53 29.57
CA GLU A 457 -4.60 4.61 30.72
C GLU A 457 -5.37 5.00 31.99
N ARG A 458 -6.28 6.00 31.89
CA ARG A 458 -7.15 6.39 33.00
C ARG A 458 -8.05 5.24 33.41
N TRP A 459 -8.76 4.60 32.49
CA TRP A 459 -9.65 3.47 32.77
C TRP A 459 -8.90 2.31 33.43
N SER A 460 -7.73 1.90 32.89
CA SER A 460 -6.92 0.82 33.49
C SER A 460 -6.52 1.11 34.93
N LYS A 461 -6.19 2.37 35.23
CA LYS A 461 -5.87 2.81 36.59
C LYS A 461 -7.10 2.84 37.52
N GLU A 462 -8.22 3.39 37.06
CA GLU A 462 -9.47 3.44 37.84
C GLU A 462 -9.98 2.02 38.18
N MET A 463 -9.80 1.05 37.27
CA MET A 463 -10.14 -0.36 37.51
C MET A 463 -9.10 -1.08 38.34
N GLY A 464 -7.97 -0.47 38.70
CA GLY A 464 -6.91 -1.09 39.50
C GLY A 464 -6.05 -2.10 38.74
N LEU A 465 -6.22 -2.19 37.40
CA LEU A 465 -5.46 -3.14 36.59
C LEU A 465 -4.01 -2.67 36.38
N ALA A 466 -3.77 -1.36 36.29
CA ALA A 466 -2.45 -0.79 36.16
C ALA A 466 -1.54 -0.96 37.39
N ASP A 467 -2.13 -1.15 38.56
CA ASP A 467 -1.43 -1.25 39.83
C ASP A 467 -1.10 -2.72 40.23
N MET A 468 -1.46 -3.71 39.40
CA MET A 468 -1.11 -5.11 39.55
C MET A 468 0.35 -5.35 39.20
N GLY A 469 1.22 -5.52 40.17
CA GLY A 469 2.66 -5.60 40.00
C GLY A 469 3.18 -6.76 39.13
N PHE A 470 2.40 -7.85 39.00
CA PHE A 470 2.73 -9.04 38.22
C PHE A 470 2.34 -8.90 36.74
N ALA A 471 1.30 -8.10 36.42
CA ALA A 471 0.70 -8.06 35.08
C ALA A 471 1.53 -7.23 34.11
N ARG A 472 1.66 -7.75 32.87
CA ARG A 472 2.28 -7.03 31.77
C ARG A 472 1.48 -5.77 31.42
N GLN A 473 2.12 -4.60 31.47
CA GLN A 473 1.49 -3.33 31.11
C GLN A 473 1.53 -3.09 29.60
N LYS A 474 0.54 -3.62 28.87
CA LYS A 474 0.50 -3.63 27.41
C LYS A 474 -0.51 -2.67 26.79
N THR A 475 -1.07 -1.73 27.57
CA THR A 475 -2.07 -0.74 27.09
C THR A 475 -1.65 -0.05 25.80
N THR A 476 -0.44 0.51 25.76
CA THR A 476 0.08 1.22 24.58
C THR A 476 0.27 0.28 23.38
N TYR A 477 0.75 -0.95 23.60
CA TYR A 477 0.95 -1.96 22.55
C TYR A 477 -0.38 -2.41 21.93
N CYS A 478 -1.37 -2.73 22.79
CA CYS A 478 -2.70 -3.11 22.33
C CYS A 478 -3.37 -1.97 21.56
N HIS A 479 -3.31 -0.73 22.10
CA HIS A 479 -3.88 0.43 21.43
C HIS A 479 -3.19 0.70 20.08
N PHE A 480 -1.86 0.65 20.02
CA PHE A 480 -1.10 0.82 18.79
C PHE A 480 -1.52 -0.17 17.70
N ALA A 481 -1.60 -1.47 18.04
CA ALA A 481 -1.96 -2.50 17.08
C ALA A 481 -3.36 -2.28 16.49
N VAL A 482 -4.34 -1.98 17.36
CA VAL A 482 -5.73 -1.74 16.97
C VAL A 482 -5.89 -0.44 16.20
N ALA A 483 -5.28 0.66 16.66
CA ALA A 483 -5.33 1.96 16.00
C ALA A 483 -4.66 1.93 14.61
N SER A 484 -3.61 1.11 14.46
CA SER A 484 -2.88 1.02 13.20
C SER A 484 -3.52 0.07 12.18
N THR A 485 -4.40 -0.84 12.60
CA THR A 485 -5.18 -1.70 11.69
C THR A 485 -6.57 -1.13 11.41
N ALA A 486 -7.32 -0.75 12.44
CA ALA A 486 -8.67 -0.17 12.35
C ALA A 486 -8.61 1.35 12.46
N SER A 487 -7.91 2.03 11.54
CA SER A 487 -7.52 3.44 11.66
C SER A 487 -8.63 4.45 11.34
N ASN A 488 -9.79 4.01 10.84
CA ASN A 488 -10.93 4.88 10.53
C ASN A 488 -11.35 5.68 11.77
N SER A 489 -11.53 6.99 11.62
CA SER A 489 -11.89 7.93 12.71
C SER A 489 -13.22 7.58 13.38
N SER A 490 -14.18 7.03 12.64
CA SER A 490 -15.51 6.64 13.16
C SER A 490 -15.49 5.38 14.06
N LEU A 491 -14.38 4.64 14.10
CA LEU A 491 -14.26 3.39 14.86
C LEU A 491 -13.68 3.58 16.28
N SER A 492 -13.73 4.78 16.85
CA SER A 492 -13.16 5.07 18.17
C SER A 492 -13.73 4.17 19.28
N ASP A 493 -15.06 4.03 19.39
CA ASP A 493 -15.71 3.14 20.37
C ASP A 493 -15.30 1.68 20.17
N VAL A 494 -15.18 1.24 18.90
CA VAL A 494 -14.74 -0.12 18.57
C VAL A 494 -13.31 -0.35 19.04
N ARG A 495 -12.39 0.59 18.76
CA ARG A 495 -11.00 0.50 19.21
C ARG A 495 -10.89 0.47 20.73
N LEU A 496 -11.61 1.34 21.42
CA LEU A 496 -11.62 1.36 22.88
C LEU A 496 -12.11 0.03 23.46
N ALA A 497 -13.17 -0.56 22.91
CA ALA A 497 -13.70 -1.85 23.35
C ALA A 497 -12.69 -2.99 23.12
N VAL A 498 -12.08 -3.07 21.92
CA VAL A 498 -11.04 -4.08 21.61
C VAL A 498 -9.86 -3.96 22.57
N VAL A 499 -9.39 -2.74 22.84
CA VAL A 499 -8.22 -2.53 23.70
C VAL A 499 -8.54 -2.80 25.17
N LYS A 500 -9.70 -2.38 25.71
CA LYS A 500 -10.15 -2.72 27.07
C LYS A 500 -10.21 -4.24 27.24
N SER A 501 -10.79 -4.94 26.27
CA SER A 501 -10.85 -6.40 26.27
C SER A 501 -9.45 -7.04 26.25
N ALA A 502 -8.54 -6.52 25.38
CA ALA A 502 -7.16 -7.02 25.31
C ALA A 502 -6.37 -6.78 26.61
N ILE A 503 -6.59 -5.66 27.30
CA ILE A 503 -5.99 -5.38 28.61
C ILE A 503 -6.51 -6.39 29.64
N LEU A 504 -7.82 -6.61 29.69
CA LEU A 504 -8.44 -7.60 30.57
C LEU A 504 -7.91 -9.00 30.33
N VAL A 505 -7.83 -9.41 29.07
CA VAL A 505 -7.25 -10.70 28.67
C VAL A 505 -5.80 -10.80 29.14
N THR A 506 -4.96 -9.79 28.88
CA THR A 506 -3.54 -9.83 29.27
C THR A 506 -3.36 -9.95 30.78
N VAL A 507 -4.11 -9.17 31.57
CA VAL A 507 -4.01 -9.18 33.03
C VAL A 507 -4.54 -10.48 33.63
N ALA A 508 -5.66 -10.99 33.11
CA ALA A 508 -6.25 -12.24 33.62
C ALA A 508 -5.39 -13.46 33.22
N ASP A 509 -4.86 -13.49 32.00
CA ASP A 509 -3.93 -14.51 31.52
C ASP A 509 -2.67 -14.58 32.40
N ASP A 510 -2.04 -13.43 32.69
CA ASP A 510 -0.88 -13.33 33.56
C ASP A 510 -1.22 -13.81 35.00
N PHE A 511 -2.46 -13.57 35.48
CA PHE A 511 -2.92 -14.06 36.77
C PHE A 511 -3.04 -15.59 36.78
N PHE A 512 -3.59 -16.20 35.73
CA PHE A 512 -3.70 -17.64 35.58
C PHE A 512 -2.33 -18.33 35.40
N ASP A 513 -1.43 -17.67 34.70
CA ASP A 513 -0.12 -18.22 34.34
C ASP A 513 0.90 -18.20 35.47
N THR A 514 0.94 -17.10 36.25
CA THR A 514 2.08 -16.84 37.13
C THR A 514 1.74 -16.50 38.57
N GLU A 515 0.61 -15.85 38.85
CA GLU A 515 0.37 -15.25 40.17
C GLU A 515 -0.63 -16.03 41.03
N GLY A 516 -1.80 -16.40 40.43
CA GLY A 516 -2.88 -16.99 41.25
C GLY A 516 -2.61 -18.40 41.72
N SER A 517 -2.96 -18.74 42.98
CA SER A 517 -3.04 -20.13 43.46
C SER A 517 -4.22 -20.87 42.79
N MET A 518 -4.20 -22.22 42.78
CA MET A 518 -5.32 -22.97 42.17
C MET A 518 -6.67 -22.60 42.78
N ASP A 519 -6.74 -22.47 44.12
CA ASP A 519 -7.98 -22.08 44.79
C ASP A 519 -8.50 -20.72 44.37
N GLU A 520 -7.57 -19.74 44.11
CA GLU A 520 -7.93 -18.41 43.60
C GLU A 520 -8.38 -18.46 42.15
N LEU A 521 -7.72 -19.26 41.28
CA LEU A 521 -8.09 -19.46 39.88
C LEU A 521 -9.46 -20.11 39.73
N GLU A 522 -9.72 -21.19 40.52
CA GLU A 522 -11.02 -21.86 40.57
C GLU A 522 -12.11 -20.90 41.12
N ALA A 523 -11.81 -20.14 42.17
CA ALA A 523 -12.73 -19.16 42.74
C ALA A 523 -13.09 -18.10 41.68
N LEU A 524 -12.10 -17.57 40.92
CA LEU A 524 -12.31 -16.58 39.88
C LEU A 524 -13.10 -17.15 38.71
N ALA A 525 -12.74 -18.31 38.17
CA ALA A 525 -13.48 -18.99 37.10
C ALA A 525 -14.93 -19.28 37.48
N ASN A 526 -15.15 -19.75 38.72
CA ASN A 526 -16.48 -19.99 39.28
C ASN A 526 -17.29 -18.67 39.44
N ALA A 527 -16.63 -17.58 39.81
CA ALA A 527 -17.27 -16.27 39.94
C ALA A 527 -17.71 -15.73 38.57
N VAL A 528 -16.87 -15.88 37.54
CA VAL A 528 -17.19 -15.52 36.14
C VAL A 528 -18.36 -16.38 35.65
N ASN A 529 -18.36 -17.70 35.92
CA ASN A 529 -19.44 -18.59 35.50
C ASN A 529 -20.80 -18.24 36.14
N ARG A 530 -20.80 -17.82 37.42
CA ARG A 530 -22.01 -17.37 38.13
C ARG A 530 -22.33 -15.91 37.95
N TRP A 531 -21.40 -15.16 37.38
CA TRP A 531 -21.42 -13.69 37.25
C TRP A 531 -21.63 -12.97 38.60
N GLU A 532 -21.00 -13.47 39.63
CA GLU A 532 -21.10 -12.97 41.02
C GLU A 532 -19.72 -12.89 41.67
N SER A 533 -19.40 -11.74 42.30
CA SER A 533 -18.13 -11.53 43.02
C SER A 533 -18.09 -12.11 44.45
N LYS A 534 -19.13 -12.80 44.85
CA LYS A 534 -19.23 -13.34 46.24
C LYS A 534 -18.13 -14.37 46.50
N GLY A 535 -17.34 -14.11 47.50
CA GLY A 535 -16.22 -14.96 47.89
C GLY A 535 -14.88 -14.63 47.28
N LEU A 536 -14.80 -13.68 46.31
CA LEU A 536 -13.55 -13.21 45.73
C LEU A 536 -12.86 -12.19 46.65
N THR A 537 -11.55 -12.27 46.71
CA THR A 537 -10.65 -11.33 47.39
C THR A 537 -9.46 -11.00 46.51
N GLY A 538 -8.63 -10.02 46.89
CA GLY A 538 -7.38 -9.70 46.20
C GLY A 538 -7.52 -9.39 44.71
N HIS A 539 -6.55 -9.86 43.92
CA HIS A 539 -6.46 -9.63 42.49
C HIS A 539 -7.64 -10.22 41.70
N GLY A 540 -8.10 -11.41 42.05
CA GLY A 540 -9.26 -12.03 41.39
C GLY A 540 -10.53 -11.18 41.51
N LYS A 541 -10.75 -10.50 42.64
CA LYS A 541 -11.88 -9.57 42.80
C LYS A 541 -11.75 -8.35 41.89
N THR A 542 -10.56 -7.78 41.81
CA THR A 542 -10.29 -6.63 40.93
C THR A 542 -10.51 -6.98 39.48
N ILE A 543 -9.97 -8.11 39.01
CA ILE A 543 -10.16 -8.62 37.62
C ILE A 543 -11.65 -8.81 37.32
N PHE A 544 -12.39 -9.48 38.22
CA PHE A 544 -13.82 -9.70 38.03
C PHE A 544 -14.62 -8.39 37.97
N ASN A 545 -14.32 -7.43 38.85
CA ASN A 545 -15.02 -6.15 38.82
C ASN A 545 -14.76 -5.34 37.55
N ALA A 546 -13.51 -5.30 37.09
CA ALA A 546 -13.16 -4.65 35.81
C ALA A 546 -13.83 -5.31 34.61
N LEU A 547 -13.87 -6.65 34.59
CA LEU A 547 -14.58 -7.44 33.59
C LEU A 547 -16.09 -7.16 33.61
N LYS A 548 -16.70 -7.15 34.81
CA LYS A 548 -18.12 -6.85 34.93
C LYS A 548 -18.46 -5.44 34.44
N ASP A 549 -17.68 -4.45 34.86
CA ASP A 549 -17.84 -3.06 34.39
C ASP A 549 -17.74 -2.95 32.85
N PHE A 550 -16.75 -3.60 32.24
CA PHE A 550 -16.60 -3.65 30.78
C PHE A 550 -17.81 -4.28 30.08
N VAL A 551 -18.31 -5.42 30.56
CA VAL A 551 -19.48 -6.09 29.96
C VAL A 551 -20.75 -5.25 30.14
N ASP A 552 -20.91 -4.60 31.30
CA ASP A 552 -22.02 -3.70 31.60
C ASP A 552 -21.96 -2.43 30.70
N GLU A 553 -20.76 -1.88 30.45
CA GLU A 553 -20.56 -0.75 29.52
C GLU A 553 -20.99 -1.11 28.09
N ILE A 554 -20.45 -2.22 27.53
CA ILE A 554 -20.74 -2.61 26.15
C ILE A 554 -22.20 -2.97 25.95
N SER A 555 -22.78 -3.79 26.87
CA SER A 555 -24.20 -4.17 26.79
C SER A 555 -25.12 -2.94 26.95
N GLY A 556 -24.77 -1.99 27.83
CA GLY A 556 -25.52 -0.76 28.01
C GLY A 556 -25.47 0.15 26.78
N LYS A 557 -24.28 0.38 26.19
CA LYS A 557 -24.13 1.14 24.93
C LYS A 557 -24.96 0.52 23.81
N PHE A 558 -24.90 -0.80 23.69
CA PHE A 558 -25.65 -1.53 22.66
C PHE A 558 -27.15 -1.46 22.88
N PHE A 559 -27.62 -1.72 24.12
CA PHE A 559 -29.05 -1.68 24.48
C PHE A 559 -29.67 -0.29 24.21
N ASN A 560 -28.98 0.78 24.61
CA ASN A 560 -29.43 2.15 24.38
C ASN A 560 -29.61 2.50 22.89
N LYS A 561 -28.82 1.86 21.99
CA LYS A 561 -28.88 2.11 20.56
C LYS A 561 -29.87 1.18 19.84
N ASN A 562 -29.97 -0.06 20.26
CA ASN A 562 -30.65 -1.14 19.49
C ASN A 562 -31.87 -1.75 20.21
N GLY A 563 -32.08 -1.48 21.50
CA GLY A 563 -33.29 -1.86 22.26
C GLY A 563 -33.37 -3.32 22.70
N TYR A 564 -32.30 -4.14 22.55
CA TYR A 564 -32.24 -5.50 23.06
C TYR A 564 -30.92 -5.80 23.76
N ASP A 565 -30.90 -6.80 24.66
CA ASP A 565 -29.76 -7.08 25.53
C ASP A 565 -28.85 -8.16 24.93
N ILE A 566 -27.55 -7.91 24.98
CA ILE A 566 -26.46 -8.83 24.56
C ILE A 566 -25.64 -9.34 25.75
N LYS A 567 -25.99 -8.96 26.97
CA LYS A 567 -25.18 -9.23 28.17
C LYS A 567 -24.90 -10.72 28.36
N ALA A 568 -25.93 -11.56 28.25
CA ALA A 568 -25.76 -13.01 28.40
C ALA A 568 -24.79 -13.61 27.37
N TYR A 569 -24.79 -13.09 26.14
CA TYR A 569 -23.84 -13.52 25.10
C TYR A 569 -22.41 -13.13 25.48
N LEU A 570 -22.20 -11.90 25.94
CA LEU A 570 -20.88 -11.42 26.37
C LEU A 570 -20.36 -12.21 27.57
N GLN A 571 -21.24 -12.51 28.53
CA GLN A 571 -20.89 -13.34 29.68
C GLN A 571 -20.42 -14.73 29.26
N ASP A 572 -21.14 -15.37 28.32
CA ASP A 572 -20.79 -16.72 27.82
C ASP A 572 -19.40 -16.74 27.15
N LEU A 573 -19.05 -15.70 26.36
CA LEU A 573 -17.71 -15.57 25.76
C LEU A 573 -16.60 -15.59 26.82
N TRP A 574 -16.76 -14.83 27.90
CA TRP A 574 -15.78 -14.77 28.97
C TRP A 574 -15.76 -16.07 29.81
N CYS A 575 -16.91 -16.68 30.05
CA CYS A 575 -16.96 -17.99 30.70
C CYS A 575 -16.15 -19.05 29.97
N GLN A 576 -16.27 -19.10 28.64
CA GLN A 576 -15.50 -20.04 27.83
C GLN A 576 -14.00 -19.80 27.92
N THR A 577 -13.56 -18.55 27.89
CA THR A 577 -12.15 -18.16 27.98
C THR A 577 -11.57 -18.52 29.36
N PHE A 578 -12.25 -18.16 30.47
CA PHE A 578 -11.79 -18.46 31.81
C PHE A 578 -11.76 -19.97 32.11
N ALA A 579 -12.73 -20.73 31.61
CA ALA A 579 -12.71 -22.19 31.69
C ALA A 579 -11.52 -22.82 30.97
N SER A 580 -11.11 -22.23 29.81
CA SER A 580 -9.96 -22.69 29.05
C SER A 580 -8.65 -22.39 29.79
N TRP A 581 -8.49 -21.20 30.35
CA TRP A 581 -7.30 -20.83 31.15
C TRP A 581 -7.19 -21.72 32.40
N LEU A 582 -8.32 -21.99 33.12
CA LEU A 582 -8.30 -22.89 34.25
C LEU A 582 -7.81 -24.30 33.86
N LYS A 583 -8.25 -24.79 32.69
CA LYS A 583 -7.83 -26.08 32.15
C LYS A 583 -6.34 -26.13 31.83
N GLU A 584 -5.79 -25.11 31.24
CA GLU A 584 -4.34 -25.01 30.96
C GLU A 584 -3.52 -24.90 32.25
N ALA A 585 -4.00 -24.14 33.25
CA ALA A 585 -3.39 -24.07 34.58
C ALA A 585 -3.38 -25.42 35.30
N GLU A 586 -4.48 -26.20 35.18
CA GLU A 586 -4.55 -27.57 35.70
C GLU A 586 -3.49 -28.47 35.03
N TRP A 587 -3.36 -28.43 33.72
CA TRP A 587 -2.37 -29.21 32.99
C TRP A 587 -0.94 -28.87 33.41
N SER A 588 -0.62 -27.58 33.44
CA SER A 588 0.71 -27.11 33.84
C SER A 588 1.09 -27.56 35.22
N ARG A 589 0.18 -27.45 36.21
CA ARG A 589 0.48 -27.77 37.61
C ARG A 589 0.48 -29.27 37.92
N ASN A 590 -0.33 -30.04 37.19
CA ASN A 590 -0.37 -31.50 37.35
C ASN A 590 0.66 -32.24 36.47
N GLY A 591 1.45 -31.51 35.68
CA GLY A 591 2.39 -32.09 34.73
C GLY A 591 1.71 -32.96 33.65
N HIS A 592 0.43 -32.68 33.34
CA HIS A 592 -0.31 -33.39 32.31
C HIS A 592 0.08 -32.88 30.95
N ALA A 593 0.43 -33.77 30.06
CA ALA A 593 0.68 -33.41 28.68
C ALA A 593 -0.48 -33.94 27.82
N PRO A 594 -1.39 -33.08 27.37
CA PRO A 594 -2.52 -33.45 26.52
C PRO A 594 -2.08 -33.95 25.15
N SER A 595 -2.96 -34.65 24.44
CA SER A 595 -2.77 -34.92 23.01
C SER A 595 -2.86 -33.60 22.20
N THR A 596 -2.28 -33.56 21.00
CA THR A 596 -2.38 -32.36 20.11
C THR A 596 -3.81 -31.95 19.82
N VAL A 597 -4.73 -32.92 19.69
CA VAL A 597 -6.17 -32.67 19.46
C VAL A 597 -6.82 -32.06 20.70
N GLU A 598 -6.59 -32.64 21.88
CA GLU A 598 -7.13 -32.13 23.16
C GLU A 598 -6.57 -30.72 23.44
N TYR A 599 -5.29 -30.54 23.22
CA TYR A 599 -4.64 -29.22 23.35
C TYR A 599 -5.32 -28.16 22.49
N LEU A 600 -5.46 -28.38 21.19
CA LEU A 600 -6.06 -27.41 20.29
C LEU A 600 -7.52 -27.08 20.62
N GLN A 601 -8.29 -28.03 21.16
CA GLN A 601 -9.66 -27.76 21.59
C GLN A 601 -9.73 -26.71 22.71
N VAL A 602 -8.75 -26.70 23.63
CA VAL A 602 -8.66 -25.73 24.72
C VAL A 602 -7.93 -24.46 24.27
N ALA A 603 -6.76 -24.64 23.66
CA ALA A 603 -5.84 -23.58 23.30
C ALA A 603 -6.41 -22.57 22.27
N THR A 604 -7.34 -22.98 21.40
CA THR A 604 -8.05 -22.06 20.51
C THR A 604 -8.97 -21.10 21.27
N SER A 605 -9.52 -21.50 22.42
CA SER A 605 -10.33 -20.61 23.26
C SER A 605 -9.44 -19.78 24.19
N SER A 606 -8.38 -20.37 24.77
CA SER A 606 -7.50 -19.68 25.71
C SER A 606 -6.70 -18.53 25.10
N ILE A 607 -6.42 -18.54 23.77
CA ILE A 607 -5.81 -17.41 23.08
C ILE A 607 -6.69 -16.15 23.07
N ALA A 608 -7.97 -16.27 23.45
CA ALA A 608 -8.94 -15.22 23.72
C ALA A 608 -9.19 -14.21 22.58
N SER A 609 -8.79 -14.49 21.34
CA SER A 609 -8.99 -13.56 20.22
C SER A 609 -10.47 -13.28 19.94
N HIS A 610 -11.36 -14.25 20.14
CA HIS A 610 -12.82 -14.07 20.05
C HIS A 610 -13.36 -13.15 21.14
N THR A 611 -12.85 -13.28 22.38
CA THR A 611 -13.23 -12.47 23.54
C THR A 611 -12.76 -11.03 23.40
N ILE A 612 -11.61 -10.81 22.71
CA ILE A 612 -11.10 -9.47 22.37
C ILE A 612 -11.98 -8.82 21.30
N LEU A 613 -12.42 -9.56 20.30
CA LEU A 613 -13.03 -9.04 19.08
C LEU A 613 -14.55 -8.87 19.17
N LEU A 614 -15.25 -9.92 19.63
CA LEU A 614 -16.72 -10.00 19.47
C LEU A 614 -17.48 -8.96 20.30
N PRO A 615 -17.08 -8.54 21.51
CA PRO A 615 -17.73 -7.44 22.21
C PRO A 615 -17.72 -6.13 21.39
N ALA A 616 -16.61 -5.84 20.73
CA ALA A 616 -16.48 -4.64 19.91
C ALA A 616 -17.27 -4.69 18.60
N ALA A 617 -17.55 -5.89 18.07
CA ALA A 617 -18.38 -6.05 16.88
C ALA A 617 -19.79 -5.47 17.04
N PHE A 618 -20.34 -5.48 18.25
CA PHE A 618 -21.66 -4.89 18.55
C PHE A 618 -21.67 -3.35 18.49
N LEU A 619 -20.50 -2.71 18.51
CA LEU A 619 -20.38 -1.25 18.38
C LEU A 619 -20.22 -0.79 16.92
N LEU A 620 -20.15 -1.72 15.97
CA LEU A 620 -20.14 -1.42 14.54
C LEU A 620 -21.47 -0.79 14.09
N ASN A 621 -21.46 -0.18 12.92
CA ASN A 621 -22.67 0.42 12.33
C ASN A 621 -22.84 -0.02 10.86
N PRO A 622 -23.83 -0.86 10.54
CA PRO A 622 -24.78 -1.53 11.45
C PRO A 622 -24.11 -2.62 12.30
N PRO A 623 -24.61 -2.89 13.51
CA PRO A 623 -24.12 -3.99 14.32
C PRO A 623 -24.58 -5.33 13.77
N PRO A 624 -23.81 -6.42 13.97
CA PRO A 624 -24.24 -7.77 13.63
C PRO A 624 -25.37 -8.25 14.55
N GLU A 625 -26.29 -9.09 14.04
CA GLU A 625 -27.25 -9.82 14.87
C GLU A 625 -26.54 -10.96 15.63
N ILE A 626 -26.96 -11.23 16.88
CA ILE A 626 -26.41 -12.32 17.70
C ILE A 626 -26.48 -13.66 16.97
N ASP A 627 -27.61 -13.95 16.30
CA ASP A 627 -27.81 -15.19 15.55
C ASP A 627 -26.85 -15.32 14.38
N ILE A 628 -26.45 -14.19 13.77
CA ILE A 628 -25.44 -14.16 12.72
C ILE A 628 -24.07 -14.54 13.33
N LEU A 629 -23.69 -13.97 14.45
CA LEU A 629 -22.44 -14.29 15.12
C LEU A 629 -22.39 -15.77 15.58
N LYS A 630 -23.50 -16.29 16.13
CA LYS A 630 -23.59 -17.69 16.54
C LYS A 630 -23.55 -18.66 15.35
N LYS A 631 -24.23 -18.36 14.25
CA LYS A 631 -24.27 -19.21 13.05
C LYS A 631 -22.98 -19.13 12.22
N ARG A 632 -22.20 -18.04 12.35
CA ARG A 632 -21.01 -17.71 11.54
C ARG A 632 -19.68 -17.92 12.27
N GLN A 633 -19.71 -18.81 13.26
CA GLN A 633 -18.51 -19.26 13.95
C GLN A 633 -17.30 -19.63 13.05
N PRO A 634 -17.46 -20.13 11.78
CA PRO A 634 -16.32 -20.54 10.97
C PRO A 634 -15.23 -19.46 10.82
N LEU A 635 -15.61 -18.20 10.59
CA LEU A 635 -14.64 -17.09 10.44
C LEU A 635 -13.94 -16.81 11.79
N THR A 636 -14.71 -16.75 12.88
CA THR A 636 -14.17 -16.53 14.23
C THR A 636 -13.30 -17.71 14.67
N ASN A 637 -13.74 -18.95 14.46
CA ASN A 637 -12.98 -20.15 14.80
C ASN A 637 -11.67 -20.25 14.01
N SER A 638 -11.71 -19.87 12.72
CA SER A 638 -10.51 -19.79 11.89
C SER A 638 -9.54 -18.71 12.41
N LEU A 639 -10.05 -17.53 12.85
CA LEU A 639 -9.23 -16.51 13.51
C LEU A 639 -8.59 -17.04 14.81
N MET A 640 -9.37 -17.68 15.70
CA MET A 640 -8.88 -18.25 16.94
C MET A 640 -7.75 -19.26 16.69
N LEU A 641 -7.94 -20.16 15.74
CA LEU A 641 -6.92 -21.13 15.36
C LEU A 641 -5.67 -20.46 14.80
N LEU A 642 -5.81 -19.51 13.86
CA LEU A 642 -4.68 -18.80 13.27
C LEU A 642 -3.87 -18.04 14.31
N THR A 643 -4.53 -17.33 15.22
CA THR A 643 -3.86 -16.58 16.28
C THR A 643 -3.11 -17.50 17.23
N ARG A 644 -3.67 -18.68 17.55
CA ARG A 644 -2.99 -19.71 18.35
C ARG A 644 -1.77 -20.25 17.61
N LEU A 645 -1.90 -20.70 16.35
CA LEU A 645 -0.78 -21.24 15.57
C LEU A 645 0.37 -20.23 15.42
N LEU A 646 0.05 -18.93 15.23
CA LEU A 646 1.06 -17.86 15.20
C LEU A 646 1.83 -17.75 16.52
N ASN A 647 1.13 -17.83 17.64
CA ASN A 647 1.73 -17.80 18.96
C ASN A 647 2.62 -19.03 19.18
N GLU A 648 2.12 -20.24 18.93
CA GLU A 648 2.81 -21.53 19.16
C GLU A 648 4.20 -21.59 18.51
N ILE A 649 4.30 -21.11 17.26
CA ILE A 649 5.57 -21.08 16.52
C ILE A 649 6.59 -20.13 17.18
N LYS A 650 6.14 -19.09 17.87
CA LYS A 650 7.01 -18.04 18.43
C LYS A 650 7.26 -18.16 19.92
N SER A 651 6.46 -18.95 20.64
CA SER A 651 6.55 -19.11 22.10
C SER A 651 7.17 -20.45 22.54
N TYR A 652 7.34 -21.43 21.63
CA TYR A 652 7.72 -22.80 22.01
C TYR A 652 9.00 -22.90 22.85
N GLN A 653 10.00 -22.08 22.62
CA GLN A 653 11.25 -22.08 23.39
C GLN A 653 11.03 -21.64 24.84
N LYS A 654 10.31 -20.52 25.01
CA LYS A 654 9.95 -19.98 26.32
C LYS A 654 9.08 -20.98 27.09
N GLU A 655 8.05 -21.53 26.44
CA GLU A 655 7.12 -22.48 27.06
C GLU A 655 7.78 -23.81 27.38
N GLN A 656 8.79 -24.23 26.61
CA GLN A 656 9.63 -25.40 26.94
C GLN A 656 10.42 -25.16 28.24
N GLU A 657 11.01 -23.98 28.40
CA GLU A 657 11.74 -23.62 29.62
C GLU A 657 10.82 -23.52 30.82
N GLU A 658 9.57 -23.06 30.65
CA GLU A 658 8.55 -22.94 31.65
C GLU A 658 7.82 -24.27 31.95
N GLY A 659 8.06 -25.33 31.15
CA GLY A 659 7.39 -26.61 31.26
C GLY A 659 5.92 -26.61 30.87
N LYS A 660 5.50 -25.61 30.08
CA LYS A 660 4.13 -25.46 29.58
C LYS A 660 3.88 -26.28 28.31
N PRO A 661 2.65 -26.77 28.08
CA PRO A 661 2.27 -27.39 26.82
C PRO A 661 2.37 -26.40 25.66
N ASN A 662 2.94 -26.83 24.53
CA ASN A 662 2.98 -26.09 23.29
C ASN A 662 2.79 -27.06 22.14
N LEU A 663 2.11 -26.65 21.07
CA LEU A 663 1.77 -27.51 19.94
C LEU A 663 3.01 -28.09 19.24
N VAL A 664 4.09 -27.32 19.08
CA VAL A 664 5.35 -27.78 18.47
C VAL A 664 5.95 -28.90 19.33
N LEU A 665 5.98 -28.71 20.66
CA LEU A 665 6.52 -29.68 21.62
C LEU A 665 5.66 -30.96 21.71
N LEU A 666 4.33 -30.80 21.61
CA LEU A 666 3.40 -31.95 21.60
C LEU A 666 3.54 -32.76 20.32
N TYR A 667 3.72 -32.14 19.15
CA TYR A 667 4.02 -32.87 17.91
C TYR A 667 5.31 -33.67 18.00
N MET A 668 6.37 -33.12 18.60
CA MET A 668 7.62 -33.85 18.85
C MET A 668 7.41 -35.03 19.79
N LYS A 669 6.59 -34.85 20.81
CA LYS A 669 6.29 -35.93 21.79
C LYS A 669 5.48 -37.05 21.16
N GLU A 670 4.48 -36.76 20.36
CA GLU A 670 3.66 -37.73 19.64
C GLU A 670 4.43 -38.44 18.51
N ASN A 671 5.46 -37.79 17.96
CA ASN A 671 6.26 -38.29 16.87
C ASN A 671 7.76 -38.23 17.20
N PRO A 672 8.32 -39.18 17.95
CA PRO A 672 9.70 -39.11 18.48
C PRO A 672 10.79 -39.04 17.39
N ASN A 673 10.46 -39.28 16.13
CA ASN A 673 11.37 -39.18 14.98
C ASN A 673 11.43 -37.76 14.37
N LEU A 674 10.55 -36.86 14.79
CA LEU A 674 10.53 -35.47 14.30
C LEU A 674 11.39 -34.57 15.18
N GLY A 675 12.25 -33.78 14.53
CA GLY A 675 12.96 -32.70 15.18
C GLY A 675 12.07 -31.46 15.37
N VAL A 676 12.63 -30.43 16.01
CA VAL A 676 11.95 -29.14 16.25
C VAL A 676 11.61 -28.46 14.92
N GLU A 677 12.54 -28.44 13.97
CA GLU A 677 12.37 -27.77 12.68
C GLU A 677 11.25 -28.42 11.85
N GLU A 678 11.18 -29.76 11.82
CA GLU A 678 10.11 -30.47 11.12
C GLU A 678 8.76 -30.24 11.78
N SER A 679 8.72 -30.20 13.11
CA SER A 679 7.48 -29.92 13.86
C SER A 679 6.99 -28.49 13.60
N ILE A 680 7.89 -27.50 13.58
CA ILE A 680 7.57 -26.11 13.19
C ILE A 680 7.07 -26.07 11.75
N ALA A 681 7.68 -26.80 10.84
CA ALA A 681 7.27 -26.84 9.43
C ALA A 681 5.84 -27.40 9.26
N ILE A 682 5.44 -28.40 10.05
CA ILE A 682 4.07 -28.95 10.07
C ILE A 682 3.08 -27.87 10.53
N VAL A 683 3.38 -27.19 11.65
CA VAL A 683 2.52 -26.11 12.19
C VAL A 683 2.45 -24.96 11.19
N GLN A 684 3.57 -24.57 10.58
CA GLN A 684 3.64 -23.51 9.57
C GLN A 684 2.80 -23.86 8.32
N LYS A 685 2.88 -25.08 7.83
CA LYS A 685 2.06 -25.54 6.70
C LYS A 685 0.56 -25.42 7.01
N THR A 686 0.17 -25.89 8.20
CA THR A 686 -1.22 -25.77 8.67
C THR A 686 -1.65 -24.31 8.77
N LEU A 687 -0.78 -23.44 9.29
CA LEU A 687 -1.01 -22.01 9.39
C LEU A 687 -1.25 -21.40 7.99
N ASP A 688 -0.44 -21.73 7.00
CA ASP A 688 -0.54 -21.18 5.64
C ASP A 688 -1.81 -21.67 4.91
N GLU A 689 -2.21 -22.93 5.09
CA GLU A 689 -3.47 -23.48 4.58
C GLU A 689 -4.67 -22.77 5.23
N LYS A 690 -4.65 -22.60 6.55
CA LYS A 690 -5.73 -21.93 7.30
C LYS A 690 -5.82 -20.42 7.01
N LYS A 691 -4.74 -19.75 6.66
CA LYS A 691 -4.77 -18.36 6.17
C LYS A 691 -5.56 -18.23 4.87
N LYS A 692 -5.40 -19.16 3.93
CA LYS A 692 -6.16 -19.16 2.66
C LYS A 692 -7.65 -19.36 2.91
N GLU A 693 -8.01 -20.29 3.78
CA GLU A 693 -9.38 -20.54 4.21
C GLU A 693 -10.00 -19.30 4.89
N PHE A 694 -9.26 -18.68 5.82
CA PHE A 694 -9.70 -17.45 6.49
C PHE A 694 -9.92 -16.30 5.48
N LEU A 695 -8.99 -16.08 4.56
CA LEU A 695 -9.11 -15.04 3.55
C LEU A 695 -10.33 -15.29 2.63
N GLU A 696 -10.60 -16.54 2.28
CA GLU A 696 -11.80 -16.88 1.53
C GLU A 696 -13.08 -16.56 2.30
N LEU A 697 -13.16 -16.90 3.59
CA LEU A 697 -14.28 -16.57 4.46
C LEU A 697 -14.45 -15.05 4.64
N ALA A 698 -13.34 -14.35 4.87
CA ALA A 698 -13.34 -12.90 5.11
C ALA A 698 -13.67 -12.06 3.85
N LEU A 699 -13.18 -12.50 2.68
CA LEU A 699 -13.24 -11.69 1.45
C LEU A 699 -14.32 -12.14 0.45
N SER A 700 -14.95 -13.30 0.62
CA SER A 700 -15.92 -13.79 -0.37
C SER A 700 -17.28 -14.18 0.19
N SER A 701 -17.44 -14.30 1.50
CA SER A 701 -18.72 -14.69 2.13
C SER A 701 -19.68 -13.50 2.19
N ASN A 702 -20.87 -13.65 1.65
CA ASN A 702 -21.94 -12.63 1.74
C ASN A 702 -22.78 -12.74 3.03
N GLU A 703 -22.38 -13.59 3.93
CA GLU A 703 -23.22 -14.01 5.05
C GLU A 703 -23.02 -13.20 6.34
N MET A 704 -21.88 -12.53 6.48
CA MET A 704 -21.53 -11.65 7.61
C MET A 704 -21.43 -10.19 7.12
N PRO A 705 -21.87 -9.20 7.92
CA PRO A 705 -21.68 -7.79 7.57
C PRO A 705 -20.20 -7.46 7.27
N GLU A 706 -19.96 -6.67 6.23
CA GLU A 706 -18.61 -6.35 5.75
C GLU A 706 -17.74 -5.75 6.87
N ALA A 707 -18.29 -4.82 7.66
CA ALA A 707 -17.56 -4.21 8.78
C ALA A 707 -17.09 -5.25 9.81
N CYS A 708 -17.89 -6.31 10.03
CA CYS A 708 -17.53 -7.40 10.96
C CYS A 708 -16.40 -8.28 10.37
N LYS A 709 -16.44 -8.59 9.08
CA LYS A 709 -15.37 -9.32 8.37
C LYS A 709 -14.07 -8.53 8.38
N GLN A 710 -14.13 -7.23 8.13
CA GLN A 710 -12.98 -6.34 8.18
C GLN A 710 -12.39 -6.29 9.60
N LEU A 711 -13.22 -6.28 10.63
CA LEU A 711 -12.73 -6.32 12.02
C LEU A 711 -11.97 -7.62 12.32
N HIS A 712 -12.43 -8.78 11.80
CA HIS A 712 -11.68 -10.05 11.90
C HIS A 712 -10.33 -9.99 11.17
N LEU A 713 -10.30 -9.40 9.97
CA LEU A 713 -9.06 -9.22 9.21
C LEU A 713 -8.07 -8.29 9.94
N HIS A 714 -8.56 -7.18 10.52
CA HIS A 714 -7.73 -6.27 11.32
C HIS A 714 -7.13 -6.98 12.55
N CYS A 715 -7.92 -7.84 13.21
CA CYS A 715 -7.45 -8.64 14.33
C CYS A 715 -6.34 -9.61 13.88
N LEU A 716 -6.53 -10.35 12.78
CA LEU A 716 -5.49 -11.23 12.23
C LEU A 716 -4.22 -10.45 11.89
N LYS A 717 -4.34 -9.26 11.27
CA LYS A 717 -3.17 -8.40 10.94
C LYS A 717 -2.41 -7.98 12.21
N ALA A 718 -3.12 -7.62 13.27
CA ALA A 718 -2.50 -7.27 14.55
C ALA A 718 -1.70 -8.45 15.14
N PHE A 719 -2.29 -9.64 15.18
CA PHE A 719 -1.59 -10.84 15.64
C PHE A 719 -0.44 -11.25 14.74
N GLN A 720 -0.62 -11.18 13.41
CA GLN A 720 0.47 -11.49 12.47
C GLN A 720 1.63 -10.49 12.60
N MET A 721 1.37 -9.23 12.90
CA MET A 721 2.42 -8.24 13.19
C MET A 721 3.17 -8.59 14.48
N PHE A 722 2.46 -8.94 15.56
CA PHE A 722 3.10 -9.32 16.82
C PHE A 722 3.98 -10.57 16.70
N PHE A 723 3.56 -11.54 15.90
CA PHE A 723 4.22 -12.85 15.75
C PHE A 723 4.88 -13.06 14.38
N ASN A 724 5.30 -11.99 13.70
CA ASN A 724 5.91 -12.10 12.37
C ASN A 724 7.31 -12.73 12.42
N SER A 725 8.29 -12.02 12.95
CA SER A 725 9.70 -12.49 13.06
C SER A 725 10.00 -13.06 14.45
N THR A 726 9.52 -12.40 15.46
CA THR A 726 9.71 -12.70 16.89
C THR A 726 8.36 -12.62 17.60
N ASN A 727 8.34 -12.85 18.91
CA ASN A 727 7.21 -12.46 19.75
C ASN A 727 7.37 -11.00 20.19
N ALA A 728 7.01 -10.06 19.29
CA ALA A 728 7.12 -8.62 19.54
C ALA A 728 6.16 -8.13 20.64
N PHE A 729 5.10 -8.88 20.97
CA PHE A 729 4.18 -8.53 22.06
C PHE A 729 4.87 -8.58 23.42
N ASP A 730 5.72 -9.56 23.67
CA ASP A 730 6.46 -9.71 24.93
C ASP A 730 7.65 -8.75 25.01
N SER A 731 8.20 -8.31 23.87
CA SER A 731 9.33 -7.39 23.83
C SER A 731 8.98 -6.00 24.40
N PRO A 732 9.82 -5.43 25.28
CA PRO A 732 9.58 -4.08 25.82
C PRO A 732 9.91 -2.95 24.85
N THR A 733 10.67 -3.18 23.79
CA THR A 733 11.26 -2.11 22.95
C THR A 733 11.06 -2.27 21.43
N GLU A 734 10.76 -3.47 20.94
CA GLU A 734 10.78 -3.77 19.51
C GLU A 734 9.81 -2.89 18.69
N LEU A 735 8.65 -2.56 19.24
CA LEU A 735 7.62 -1.77 18.57
C LEU A 735 7.66 -0.27 18.86
N LEU A 736 8.56 0.22 19.73
CA LEU A 736 8.56 1.63 20.16
C LEU A 736 8.71 2.61 19.01
N ALA A 737 9.56 2.29 18.02
CA ALA A 737 9.74 3.15 16.86
C ALA A 737 8.46 3.27 16.02
N ASP A 738 7.73 2.18 15.85
CA ASP A 738 6.49 2.16 15.07
C ASP A 738 5.32 2.76 15.85
N ILE A 739 5.26 2.56 17.17
CA ILE A 739 4.33 3.25 18.07
C ILE A 739 4.51 4.77 17.96
N ASN A 740 5.76 5.26 18.04
CA ASN A 740 6.05 6.67 17.92
C ASN A 740 5.59 7.24 16.56
N LYS A 741 5.92 6.57 15.46
CA LYS A 741 5.48 6.97 14.12
C LYS A 741 3.96 6.98 13.98
N ALA A 742 3.27 5.97 14.49
CA ALA A 742 1.83 5.86 14.33
C ALA A 742 1.06 6.91 15.15
N ILE A 743 1.49 7.18 16.39
CA ILE A 743 0.68 7.94 17.37
C ILE A 743 1.25 9.33 17.64
N PHE A 744 2.59 9.46 17.78
CA PHE A 744 3.20 10.66 18.35
C PHE A 744 3.95 11.54 17.34
N ASP A 745 4.78 10.93 16.47
CA ASP A 745 5.64 11.66 15.55
C ASP A 745 4.83 12.35 14.47
N PRO A 746 4.99 13.66 14.23
CA PRO A 746 4.35 14.35 13.12
C PRO A 746 4.81 13.76 11.78
N LEU A 747 3.98 13.88 10.75
CA LEU A 747 4.36 13.54 9.38
C LEU A 747 5.54 14.42 8.93
N ARG A 748 6.51 13.79 8.25
CA ARG A 748 7.64 14.46 7.62
C ARG A 748 7.45 14.37 6.12
N VAL A 749 7.03 15.46 5.50
CA VAL A 749 6.92 15.52 4.04
C VAL A 749 8.20 16.13 3.50
N GLU A 750 8.99 15.34 2.78
CA GLU A 750 10.19 15.85 2.10
C GLU A 750 9.80 16.89 1.05
N ASP A 751 10.42 18.06 1.13
CA ASP A 751 10.27 19.07 0.09
C ASP A 751 11.16 18.70 -1.10
N VAL A 752 10.81 19.19 -2.30
CA VAL A 752 11.53 18.91 -3.55
C VAL A 752 13.02 19.32 -3.48
N GLN A 753 13.41 20.06 -2.45
CA GLN A 753 14.79 20.49 -2.19
C GLN A 753 15.55 19.67 -1.14
N GLY A 754 14.98 18.55 -0.65
CA GLY A 754 15.66 17.69 0.36
C GLY A 754 15.72 18.27 1.77
N SER A 755 15.03 19.38 2.09
CA SER A 755 14.90 19.90 3.44
C SER A 755 13.55 19.53 4.04
N PHE A 756 13.58 19.01 5.27
CA PHE A 756 12.38 18.71 6.04
C PHE A 756 11.68 20.02 6.42
N MET A 757 10.43 20.19 5.97
CA MET A 757 9.60 21.33 6.38
C MET A 757 8.59 20.91 7.44
N PRO A 758 8.45 21.64 8.55
CA PRO A 758 7.35 21.44 9.49
C PRO A 758 6.02 21.87 8.85
N LEU A 759 4.94 21.19 9.21
CA LEU A 759 3.58 21.32 8.64
C LEU A 759 3.08 22.77 8.49
N ASN A 760 3.51 23.66 9.35
CA ASN A 760 3.10 25.08 9.33
C ASN A 760 3.62 25.88 8.13
N SER A 761 4.61 25.39 7.40
CA SER A 761 5.18 26.06 6.22
C SER A 761 4.46 25.69 4.92
N LEU A 762 3.86 24.50 4.83
CA LEU A 762 3.07 24.06 3.68
C LEU A 762 1.78 24.91 3.51
N GLN A 763 1.16 25.36 4.61
CA GLN A 763 -0.02 26.25 4.56
C GLN A 763 0.26 27.59 3.90
N ASN A 764 1.50 28.09 3.98
CA ASN A 764 1.89 29.35 3.38
C ASN A 764 2.24 29.21 1.88
N THR A 765 2.65 28.03 1.43
CA THR A 765 3.05 27.79 0.03
C THR A 765 1.83 27.55 -0.88
N LEU A 766 0.72 27.06 -0.33
CA LEU A 766 -0.51 26.77 -1.07
C LEU A 766 -1.47 27.96 -1.20
N GLY A 767 -1.08 29.16 -0.79
CA GLY A 767 -1.83 30.40 -1.07
C GLY A 767 -3.16 30.55 -0.34
N LEU A 768 -3.42 29.79 0.72
CA LEU A 768 -4.59 29.93 1.56
C LEU A 768 -4.47 31.21 2.40
N LYS A 769 -4.96 32.32 1.87
CA LYS A 769 -5.09 33.58 2.60
C LYS A 769 -6.01 33.37 3.81
N LYS A 770 -5.48 33.57 5.02
CA LYS A 770 -6.30 33.78 6.19
C LYS A 770 -7.08 35.08 5.98
N ASP A 771 -8.39 35.03 5.86
CA ASP A 771 -9.26 36.19 5.95
C ASP A 771 -9.08 36.87 7.30
N LYS A 772 -8.39 38.01 7.27
CA LYS A 772 -8.34 38.96 8.36
C LYS A 772 -9.52 39.89 8.21
N SER A 773 -10.66 39.56 8.80
CA SER A 773 -11.68 40.53 9.12
C SER A 773 -12.39 40.11 10.41
N LEU A 774 -12.27 40.98 11.38
CA LEU A 774 -12.95 41.11 12.66
C LEU A 774 -12.04 40.96 13.89
N ALA A 775 -11.35 42.01 14.22
CA ALA A 775 -11.09 42.43 15.61
C ALA A 775 -10.63 43.88 15.64
N SER A 776 -11.54 44.79 15.83
CA SER A 776 -11.28 46.15 16.36
C SER A 776 -12.04 46.32 17.66
N HIS A 777 -11.30 46.84 18.63
CA HIS A 777 -11.71 47.41 19.91
C HIS A 777 -11.58 46.53 21.18
N GLY A 778 -10.65 47.03 22.01
CA GLY A 778 -10.54 46.66 23.41
C GLY A 778 -9.13 46.90 23.98
N LYS A 779 -8.73 48.17 24.14
CA LYS A 779 -7.54 48.53 24.96
C LYS A 779 -7.88 48.40 26.43
N SER A 780 -7.10 47.64 27.20
CA SER A 780 -6.82 48.00 28.59
C SER A 780 -5.44 47.51 29.00
N HIS A 781 -4.67 48.37 29.58
CA HIS A 781 -3.36 48.19 30.20
C HIS A 781 -3.40 47.20 31.36
N TYR A 782 -2.39 46.35 31.49
CA TYR A 782 -1.62 46.20 32.75
C TYR A 782 -0.32 45.44 32.53
N SER A 783 0.68 45.95 33.18
CA SER A 783 2.09 45.71 33.37
C SER A 783 2.63 44.29 33.46
N SER A 784 3.81 44.18 32.86
CA SER A 784 5.00 43.36 33.17
C SER A 784 5.02 42.37 34.36
N SER A 785 5.33 41.12 34.10
CA SER A 785 6.29 40.34 34.90
C SER A 785 6.92 39.21 34.08
N LYS A 786 8.23 38.96 34.32
CA LYS A 786 9.17 38.13 33.61
C LYS A 786 8.83 36.64 33.68
N PRO A 787 9.38 35.82 32.75
CA PRO A 787 9.09 34.41 32.65
C PRO A 787 9.93 33.56 33.61
N CYS A 788 9.29 32.62 34.30
CA CYS A 788 9.99 31.51 34.96
C CYS A 788 10.09 30.30 34.02
N ASN A 789 11.31 29.94 33.72
CA ASN A 789 11.68 28.63 33.15
C ASN A 789 11.37 27.51 34.15
N GLY A 790 10.64 26.51 33.69
CA GLY A 790 10.43 25.26 34.41
C GLY A 790 10.53 24.07 33.46
N PHE A 791 11.73 23.55 33.35
CA PHE A 791 12.00 22.25 32.74
C PHE A 791 11.45 21.13 33.62
N PHE A 792 10.55 20.32 33.15
CA PHE A 792 10.31 18.98 33.68
C PHE A 792 10.94 17.93 32.75
N LYS A 793 12.15 17.51 33.15
CA LYS A 793 12.73 16.22 32.79
C LYS A 793 12.30 15.22 33.84
N SER A 794 11.51 14.25 33.52
CA SER A 794 11.32 13.06 34.32
C SER A 794 12.21 11.94 33.77
N THR A 795 13.37 11.80 34.37
CA THR A 795 14.25 10.66 34.22
C THR A 795 14.01 9.74 35.44
N CYS A 796 13.40 8.58 35.23
CA CYS A 796 13.45 7.49 36.19
C CYS A 796 14.83 6.81 36.07
N ALA A 797 15.69 7.06 37.05
CA ALA A 797 16.95 6.33 37.24
C ALA A 797 16.74 5.23 38.30
N ILE A 798 16.87 3.99 37.85
CA ILE A 798 17.00 2.84 38.78
C ILE A 798 18.46 2.76 39.22
N LYS A 799 18.69 2.94 40.52
CA LYS A 799 19.99 2.68 41.20
C LYS A 799 20.23 1.18 41.21
N VAL A 800 21.28 0.75 40.51
CA VAL A 800 21.97 -0.53 40.85
C VAL A 800 23.27 -0.19 41.53
N GLN A 801 23.40 -0.66 42.78
CA GLN A 801 24.65 -0.57 43.55
C GLN A 801 25.70 -1.48 42.92
N GLY A 802 26.86 -0.88 42.65
CA GLY A 802 28.04 -1.56 42.15
C GLY A 802 28.79 -2.33 43.24
N ASN A 803 29.47 -3.34 42.80
CA ASN A 803 30.71 -3.76 43.45
C ASN A 803 31.76 -4.04 42.39
N SER A 804 32.89 -3.38 42.65
CA SER A 804 34.12 -3.31 41.89
C SER A 804 34.84 -4.65 41.78
N ARG A 805 35.45 -4.92 40.62
CA ARG A 805 36.91 -5.19 40.49
C ARG A 805 37.36 -5.44 39.04
N LYS A 806 38.17 -4.49 38.58
CA LYS A 806 39.50 -4.57 37.93
C LYS A 806 39.71 -5.47 36.71
N ASP A 807 40.04 -4.77 35.64
CA ASP A 807 41.19 -4.92 34.69
C ASP A 807 41.41 -6.28 34.02
N LEU A 808 41.32 -6.28 32.68
CA LEU A 808 42.44 -6.57 31.78
C LEU A 808 42.04 -6.49 30.30
N VAL A 809 42.54 -5.47 29.64
CA VAL A 809 43.18 -5.38 28.32
C VAL A 809 43.18 -6.68 27.51
N THR A 810 42.66 -6.67 26.26
CA THR A 810 43.40 -6.71 25.00
C THR A 810 42.50 -6.95 23.79
N LYS A 811 43.00 -6.40 22.70
CA LYS A 811 42.53 -6.22 21.33
C LYS A 811 42.36 -7.53 20.51
N PRO A 812 42.05 -7.40 19.23
CA PRO A 812 41.17 -8.30 18.46
C PRO A 812 41.98 -9.32 17.64
N PHE A 813 41.35 -10.40 17.25
CA PHE A 813 41.86 -11.30 16.21
C PHE A 813 40.85 -11.48 15.09
N SER A 814 41.25 -10.94 13.95
CA SER A 814 40.81 -11.34 12.63
C SER A 814 41.57 -12.59 12.19
N ARG A 815 40.97 -13.34 11.30
CA ARG A 815 41.56 -14.19 10.25
C ARG A 815 41.38 -15.72 10.32
N ILE A 816 40.83 -16.18 9.20
CA ILE A 816 41.27 -17.31 8.34
C ILE A 816 40.77 -18.69 8.76
N LEU A 817 39.96 -19.30 7.91
CA LEU A 817 40.40 -20.44 7.10
C LEU A 817 39.37 -20.81 6.02
N SER A 818 39.79 -20.57 4.80
CA SER A 818 39.40 -21.30 3.60
C SER A 818 39.86 -22.75 3.69
N LEU A 819 39.04 -23.69 3.27
CA LEU A 819 39.57 -24.96 2.74
C LEU A 819 38.64 -25.50 1.64
N GLU A 820 39.24 -25.63 0.57
CA GLU A 820 38.90 -26.22 -0.73
C GLU A 820 38.49 -27.69 -0.69
N MET A 821 37.63 -27.99 -1.68
CA MET A 821 37.80 -29.16 -2.61
C MET A 821 37.34 -30.52 -2.12
N ARG A 822 36.57 -31.24 -2.84
CA ARG A 822 36.69 -31.86 -4.19
C ARG A 822 35.43 -32.68 -4.50
N ASN A 823 35.02 -32.63 -5.74
CA ASN A 823 34.18 -33.65 -6.39
C ASN A 823 34.88 -35.01 -6.40
N PRO A 824 34.12 -36.10 -6.45
CA PRO A 824 34.11 -36.80 -7.74
C PRO A 824 32.72 -37.34 -8.18
N THR A 825 32.52 -37.21 -9.46
CA THR A 825 31.69 -37.94 -10.41
C THR A 825 31.63 -39.46 -10.15
N ILE A 826 30.42 -40.07 -10.17
CA ILE A 826 30.22 -41.40 -10.70
C ILE A 826 28.80 -41.54 -11.30
N TYR A 827 28.78 -41.99 -12.53
CA TYR A 827 27.65 -42.47 -13.34
C TYR A 827 26.96 -43.67 -12.69
N THR A 828 25.62 -43.77 -12.84
CA THR A 828 24.97 -44.96 -13.43
C THR A 828 23.46 -44.73 -13.61
N THR A 829 23.05 -44.89 -14.77
CA THR A 829 21.88 -45.30 -15.53
C THR A 829 20.83 -46.21 -14.87
N PHE A 830 19.63 -46.16 -15.53
CA PHE A 830 18.44 -47.06 -15.49
C PHE A 830 17.32 -46.64 -14.50
N SER A 831 16.07 -46.64 -14.83
CA SER A 831 15.17 -46.90 -15.97
C SER A 831 13.74 -46.62 -15.49
N LYS A 832 12.87 -46.16 -16.40
CA LYS A 832 11.41 -46.09 -16.18
C LYS A 832 10.80 -47.49 -15.96
N PRO A 833 9.67 -47.58 -15.25
CA PRO A 833 8.47 -48.00 -15.95
C PRO A 833 7.16 -47.30 -15.51
N LYS A 834 6.37 -46.97 -16.53
CA LYS A 834 4.96 -47.21 -16.82
C LYS A 834 3.89 -47.12 -15.70
N ALA A 835 2.94 -46.33 -16.04
CA ALA A 835 1.54 -46.20 -15.67
C ALA A 835 0.82 -47.48 -15.17
N TYR A 836 -0.11 -47.27 -14.23
CA TYR A 836 -1.49 -47.79 -14.33
C TYR A 836 -2.51 -46.88 -13.61
N ILE A 837 -3.63 -46.75 -14.25
CA ILE A 837 -4.91 -46.13 -14.00
C ILE A 837 -5.59 -46.77 -12.77
N TYR A 838 -6.09 -45.98 -11.89
CA TYR A 838 -7.50 -45.94 -11.43
C TYR A 838 -7.83 -44.62 -10.76
#